data_0ff3de82d244012323abd4d560527379
#
_entry.id   0ff3de82d244012323abd4d560527379
#
_cell.length_a   1.000
_cell.length_b   1.000
_cell.length_c   1.000
_cell.angle_alpha   90.00
_cell.angle_beta   90.00
_cell.angle_gamma   90.00
#
_symmetry.space_group_name_H-M   'P 1'
#
loop_
_entity.id
_entity.type
_entity.pdbx_description
1 polymer ?
#
loop_
_entity_poly.entity_id
_entity_poly.type
_entity_poly.pdbx_seq_one_letter_code
_entity_poly.pdbx_strand_id
1 'polypeptide(L)'
;MATNKKTTSKKTDVTKSKRNHKLQTSNVKHQINNHIGLVRNDPWLEPFEDAIRGRHDHALWKIGQLTHNGKKTLADFASGHLYFGLHKLAKGWVFREWAPNATEIYLIGDFNNWQESDKYKCKRVEGTGNWELKLSEKALKHGQLYKMKVKWNGGEGERIPAWCRRVVQDEQTKIFSAQVWNPEKPYEWKKKTFKPHKDPLLIYECHVGMGQDAEKVGTYKEFTENVLPRVKKDGYNAIQVMAIQEHPYYGSFGYHVSSFFAPSSRFGTPEELKEMIDTAHKMGIAVIMDIVHSHAVKNEVEGLGNLAGDPNQFFYQGDRHEHPAWDSLCFDYGKDDVLHFLLSNCKYWLEEFKFDGFRFDGVTSMLYYSHGLGEAFGGYGDYFNGHEDDNAICYLTLANSLIHEVNPNAITIAEEVSGMPGLAAKFEDGGYGFDYRMAMNIPDYWIKTIKEVRDEDINVCSIFWEVKNRRPDEKTISYCESHDQALVGDKTIIFRLIDADMYWHFAKKDVNDLAQRGIALHKMIRLVTAGAINGGYLNFMGNEFGHPEWIDFPREGNGWSYKYARRQWNLVDNKDLCYHWLGDFDREMLKVIKSVRNFQDKPVTEIWHDDGDQVLCFMRGDLVFVFNFSPTRSYTDYGFLVPTGSYDVVLNTDSKDFGGNGFADDSVTHITNYDPLYVKDKKEWLKLYIPARSAVVLKKN
;
A
#
# COMPACT_ATOMS: atom_id res chain seq x y z
N MET A 1 -70.79 45.30 36.53
CA MET A 1 -70.31 46.46 35.80
C MET A 1 -68.99 46.01 35.07
N ALA A 2 -69.02 46.12 33.76
CA ALA A 2 -67.96 45.70 32.86
C ALA A 2 -66.75 46.63 32.89
N THR A 3 -65.54 46.11 32.62
CA THR A 3 -64.56 46.83 31.79
C THR A 3 -63.62 45.89 31.13
N ASN A 4 -63.71 45.93 29.80
CA ASN A 4 -62.78 45.40 28.83
C ASN A 4 -61.34 45.90 29.04
N LYS A 5 -60.29 45.02 28.81
CA LYS A 5 -58.97 45.43 28.32
C LYS A 5 -58.52 44.50 27.21
N LYS A 6 -58.26 45.13 26.10
CA LYS A 6 -57.85 44.60 24.82
C LYS A 6 -56.44 43.92 24.85
N THR A 7 -56.38 42.80 24.23
CA THR A 7 -55.10 42.14 23.75
C THR A 7 -54.53 42.90 22.58
N THR A 8 -53.24 43.34 22.71
CA THR A 8 -52.42 43.76 21.58
C THR A 8 -51.01 43.22 21.71
N SER A 9 -50.49 42.80 20.57
CA SER A 9 -49.09 42.50 20.26
C SER A 9 -48.45 41.18 20.69
N LYS A 10 -48.59 40.20 19.78
CA LYS A 10 -47.64 39.09 19.59
C LYS A 10 -47.19 39.00 18.14
N LYS A 11 -46.81 40.10 17.52
CA LYS A 11 -46.30 40.08 16.11
C LYS A 11 -44.83 40.54 15.97
N THR A 12 -44.17 40.96 17.05
CA THR A 12 -42.78 41.51 16.97
C THR A 12 -41.70 40.51 17.32
N ASP A 13 -42.01 39.39 18.01
CA ASP A 13 -40.95 38.44 18.40
C ASP A 13 -40.59 37.39 17.33
N VAL A 14 -41.50 37.09 16.39
CA VAL A 14 -41.23 36.08 15.35
C VAL A 14 -40.28 36.65 14.25
N THR A 15 -40.29 37.95 14.02
CA THR A 15 -39.41 38.61 13.05
C THR A 15 -38.00 38.83 13.59
N LYS A 16 -37.83 39.07 14.89
CA LYS A 16 -36.51 39.13 15.52
C LYS A 16 -35.84 37.77 15.64
N SER A 17 -36.59 36.71 15.96
CA SER A 17 -36.06 35.33 15.99
C SER A 17 -35.63 34.84 14.61
N LYS A 18 -36.39 35.13 13.55
CA LYS A 18 -36.01 34.78 12.17
C LYS A 18 -34.83 35.60 11.63
N ARG A 19 -34.66 36.84 12.08
CA ARG A 19 -33.54 37.68 11.70
C ARG A 19 -32.22 37.27 12.41
N ASN A 20 -32.32 36.92 13.71
CA ASN A 20 -31.19 36.39 14.47
C ASN A 20 -30.76 35.00 13.97
N HIS A 21 -31.71 34.14 13.58
CA HIS A 21 -31.37 32.82 13.03
C HIS A 21 -30.75 32.94 11.63
N LYS A 22 -31.18 33.89 10.78
CA LYS A 22 -30.54 34.16 9.48
C LYS A 22 -29.18 34.82 9.64
N LEU A 23 -28.96 35.66 10.62
CA LEU A 23 -27.65 36.27 10.90
C LEU A 23 -26.66 35.26 11.50
N GLN A 24 -27.13 34.39 12.40
CA GLN A 24 -26.30 33.29 12.93
C GLN A 24 -25.93 32.28 11.81
N THR A 25 -26.88 31.86 10.98
CA THR A 25 -26.63 30.95 9.87
C THR A 25 -25.77 31.57 8.76
N SER A 26 -25.85 32.89 8.52
CA SER A 26 -24.95 33.57 7.59
C SER A 26 -23.54 33.77 8.15
N ASN A 27 -23.39 34.06 9.44
CA ASN A 27 -22.10 34.15 10.10
C ASN A 27 -21.41 32.78 10.21
N VAL A 28 -22.15 31.72 10.54
CA VAL A 28 -21.63 30.36 10.55
C VAL A 28 -21.22 29.91 9.14
N LYS A 29 -22.03 30.23 8.11
CA LYS A 29 -21.65 29.94 6.71
C LYS A 29 -20.46 30.77 6.23
N HIS A 30 -20.28 32.03 6.69
CA HIS A 30 -19.12 32.84 6.39
C HIS A 30 -17.85 32.36 7.14
N GLN A 31 -17.98 31.89 8.39
CA GLN A 31 -16.86 31.27 9.11
C GLN A 31 -16.42 29.98 8.46
N ILE A 32 -17.36 29.09 8.09
CA ILE A 32 -17.08 27.81 7.43
C ILE A 32 -16.34 28.01 6.08
N ASN A 33 -16.59 29.10 5.36
CA ASN A 33 -15.92 29.37 4.09
C ASN A 33 -14.47 29.88 4.24
N ASN A 34 -14.03 30.25 5.45
CA ASN A 34 -12.66 30.72 5.70
C ASN A 34 -11.69 29.62 6.17
N HIS A 35 -12.20 28.47 6.61
CA HIS A 35 -11.37 27.37 7.03
C HIS A 35 -10.71 26.62 5.85
N ILE A 36 -9.50 26.06 6.07
CA ILE A 36 -8.87 25.16 5.11
C ILE A 36 -9.73 23.91 4.88
N GLY A 37 -9.60 23.24 3.74
CA GLY A 37 -10.47 22.12 3.34
C GLY A 37 -10.56 21.02 4.37
N LEU A 38 -9.44 20.62 4.96
CA LEU A 38 -9.37 19.59 5.98
C LEU A 38 -10.24 19.91 7.21
N VAL A 39 -10.19 21.16 7.68
CA VAL A 39 -11.01 21.64 8.82
C VAL A 39 -12.48 21.75 8.42
N ARG A 40 -12.81 22.13 7.18
CA ARG A 40 -14.20 22.12 6.69
C ARG A 40 -14.81 20.71 6.69
N ASN A 41 -14.00 19.71 6.35
CA ASN A 41 -14.43 18.31 6.30
C ASN A 41 -14.51 17.67 7.69
N ASP A 42 -13.65 18.13 8.61
CA ASP A 42 -13.60 17.66 10.00
C ASP A 42 -13.46 18.84 10.97
N PRO A 43 -14.58 19.41 11.45
CA PRO A 43 -14.58 20.58 12.33
C PRO A 43 -13.85 20.38 13.68
N TRP A 44 -13.60 19.15 14.11
CA TRP A 44 -12.80 18.86 15.30
C TRP A 44 -11.32 19.22 15.15
N LEU A 45 -10.88 19.48 13.92
CA LEU A 45 -9.53 19.99 13.62
C LEU A 45 -9.40 21.52 13.74
N GLU A 46 -10.48 22.26 13.98
CA GLU A 46 -10.44 23.72 14.11
C GLU A 46 -9.39 24.22 15.12
N PRO A 47 -9.19 23.60 16.30
CA PRO A 47 -8.14 24.02 17.24
C PRO A 47 -6.73 23.88 16.70
N PHE A 48 -6.51 23.10 15.66
CA PHE A 48 -5.22 22.78 15.07
C PHE A 48 -5.03 23.40 13.67
N GLU A 49 -5.94 24.26 13.23
CA GLU A 49 -5.90 24.83 11.88
C GLU A 49 -4.61 25.60 11.60
N ASP A 50 -4.09 26.32 12.57
CA ASP A 50 -2.82 27.06 12.40
C ASP A 50 -1.64 26.12 12.13
N ALA A 51 -1.57 24.97 12.79
CA ALA A 51 -0.56 23.95 12.53
C ALA A 51 -0.72 23.32 11.14
N ILE A 52 -1.95 23.02 10.74
CA ILE A 52 -2.29 22.47 9.40
C ILE A 52 -1.88 23.48 8.32
N ARG A 53 -2.22 24.77 8.48
CA ARG A 53 -1.82 25.83 7.56
C ARG A 53 -0.29 26.02 7.55
N GLY A 54 0.35 25.95 8.71
CA GLY A 54 1.81 26.05 8.81
C GLY A 54 2.52 24.96 8.01
N ARG A 55 2.07 23.71 8.07
CA ARG A 55 2.59 22.59 7.27
C ARG A 55 2.36 22.79 5.77
N HIS A 56 1.17 23.22 5.40
CA HIS A 56 0.82 23.53 4.00
C HIS A 56 1.70 24.68 3.46
N ASP A 57 1.84 25.76 4.20
CA ASP A 57 2.64 26.93 3.80
C ASP A 57 4.14 26.58 3.75
N HIS A 58 4.63 25.72 4.65
CA HIS A 58 6.00 25.20 4.62
C HIS A 58 6.26 24.41 3.32
N ALA A 59 5.34 23.54 2.92
CA ALA A 59 5.46 22.80 1.66
C ALA A 59 5.44 23.75 0.45
N LEU A 60 4.53 24.74 0.41
CA LEU A 60 4.49 25.76 -0.64
C LEU A 60 5.77 26.58 -0.71
N TRP A 61 6.30 27.01 0.45
CA TRP A 61 7.56 27.72 0.52
C TRP A 61 8.72 26.88 -0.03
N LYS A 62 8.81 25.60 0.39
CA LYS A 62 9.86 24.68 -0.09
C LYS A 62 9.73 24.45 -1.60
N ILE A 63 8.53 24.23 -2.12
CA ILE A 63 8.29 24.13 -3.58
C ILE A 63 8.79 25.42 -4.27
N GLY A 64 8.41 26.57 -3.75
CA GLY A 64 8.88 27.86 -4.29
C GLY A 64 10.41 27.98 -4.31
N GLN A 65 11.08 27.54 -3.24
CA GLN A 65 12.54 27.51 -3.14
C GLN A 65 13.16 26.60 -4.21
N LEU A 66 12.72 25.33 -4.28
CA LEU A 66 13.27 24.33 -5.19
C LEU A 66 12.99 24.63 -6.66
N THR A 67 11.86 25.28 -6.96
CA THR A 67 11.45 25.66 -8.33
C THR A 67 11.89 27.08 -8.75
N HIS A 68 12.67 27.75 -7.91
CA HIS A 68 13.04 29.15 -8.11
C HIS A 68 11.83 30.07 -8.34
N ASN A 69 10.82 29.94 -7.48
CA ASN A 69 9.53 30.64 -7.54
C ASN A 69 8.80 30.44 -8.88
N GLY A 70 8.70 29.18 -9.31
CA GLY A 70 7.96 28.76 -10.49
C GLY A 70 8.68 28.99 -11.83
N LYS A 71 9.98 29.32 -11.83
CA LYS A 71 10.79 29.33 -13.06
C LYS A 71 11.09 27.96 -13.61
N LYS A 72 11.02 26.94 -12.76
CA LYS A 72 11.12 25.51 -13.07
C LYS A 72 9.96 24.78 -12.42
N THR A 73 9.70 23.57 -12.87
CA THR A 73 8.73 22.69 -12.24
C THR A 73 9.40 21.85 -11.15
N LEU A 74 8.62 21.17 -10.31
CA LEU A 74 9.17 20.23 -9.34
C LEU A 74 9.80 19.02 -10.07
N ALA A 75 9.22 18.60 -11.21
CA ALA A 75 9.79 17.58 -12.07
C ALA A 75 11.14 17.99 -12.70
N ASP A 76 11.36 19.28 -12.98
CA ASP A 76 12.67 19.77 -13.41
C ASP A 76 13.71 19.67 -12.29
N PHE A 77 13.33 19.99 -11.05
CA PHE A 77 14.19 19.80 -9.89
C PHE A 77 14.52 18.33 -9.68
N ALA A 78 13.53 17.44 -9.72
CA ALA A 78 13.66 16.02 -9.49
C ALA A 78 14.26 15.25 -10.69
N SER A 79 15.30 15.80 -11.32
CA SER A 79 15.93 15.24 -12.52
C SER A 79 17.38 14.80 -12.29
N GLY A 80 17.77 14.56 -11.03
CA GLY A 80 19.14 14.17 -10.68
C GLY A 80 19.60 12.89 -11.37
N HIS A 81 18.70 11.91 -11.54
CA HIS A 81 18.99 10.67 -12.25
C HIS A 81 19.36 10.86 -13.74
N LEU A 82 19.08 12.01 -14.35
CA LEU A 82 19.52 12.36 -15.69
C LEU A 82 20.90 13.01 -15.71
N TYR A 83 21.37 13.49 -14.55
CA TYR A 83 22.66 14.17 -14.40
C TYR A 83 23.70 13.27 -13.71
N PHE A 84 23.38 12.69 -12.56
CA PHE A 84 24.25 11.82 -11.77
C PHE A 84 24.24 10.38 -12.26
N GLY A 85 25.25 9.62 -11.85
CA GLY A 85 25.49 8.25 -12.30
C GLY A 85 26.31 8.16 -13.58
N LEU A 86 26.35 6.99 -14.17
CA LEU A 86 27.10 6.70 -15.41
C LEU A 86 26.15 6.75 -16.62
N HIS A 87 26.48 7.65 -17.59
CA HIS A 87 25.68 7.83 -18.79
C HIS A 87 26.48 7.63 -20.05
N LYS A 88 25.94 6.88 -21.01
CA LYS A 88 26.41 6.82 -22.38
C LYS A 88 25.96 8.08 -23.14
N LEU A 89 26.90 8.80 -23.73
CA LEU A 89 26.64 9.94 -24.58
C LEU A 89 26.86 9.57 -26.06
N ALA A 90 26.43 10.45 -26.98
CA ALA A 90 26.67 10.27 -28.40
C ALA A 90 28.15 10.12 -28.73
N LYS A 91 29.05 10.75 -27.97
CA LYS A 91 30.50 10.70 -28.13
C LYS A 91 31.20 10.43 -26.79
N GLY A 92 31.09 9.20 -26.26
CA GLY A 92 31.78 8.80 -25.04
C GLY A 92 30.85 8.53 -23.87
N TRP A 93 31.39 8.66 -22.67
CA TRP A 93 30.70 8.44 -21.39
C TRP A 93 30.91 9.63 -20.49
N VAL A 94 29.94 9.84 -19.57
CA VAL A 94 30.08 10.75 -18.45
C VAL A 94 29.64 10.03 -17.19
N PHE A 95 30.44 10.16 -16.15
CA PHE A 95 30.11 9.75 -14.80
C PHE A 95 30.06 10.98 -13.91
N ARG A 96 29.05 11.05 -13.04
CA ARG A 96 28.93 12.11 -12.02
C ARG A 96 28.45 11.53 -10.71
N GLU A 97 28.99 12.09 -9.61
CA GLU A 97 28.56 11.72 -8.26
C GLU A 97 28.56 12.94 -7.36
N TRP A 98 27.68 12.93 -6.35
CA TRP A 98 27.64 13.94 -5.28
C TRP A 98 28.37 13.39 -4.05
N ALA A 99 29.54 13.92 -3.80
CA ALA A 99 30.39 13.52 -2.67
C ALA A 99 31.16 14.75 -2.15
N PRO A 100 30.49 15.67 -1.43
CA PRO A 100 31.05 16.97 -1.04
C PRO A 100 32.31 16.85 -0.17
N ASN A 101 32.41 15.79 0.64
CA ASN A 101 33.51 15.57 1.58
C ASN A 101 34.69 14.81 0.97
N ALA A 102 34.56 14.28 -0.26
CA ALA A 102 35.63 13.58 -0.97
C ALA A 102 36.78 14.54 -1.33
N THR A 103 38.02 14.05 -1.26
CA THR A 103 39.23 14.71 -1.75
C THR A 103 39.69 14.21 -3.11
N GLU A 104 39.46 12.92 -3.40
CA GLU A 104 39.70 12.30 -4.70
C GLU A 104 38.68 11.19 -4.96
N ILE A 105 38.28 11.02 -6.21
CA ILE A 105 37.45 9.90 -6.69
C ILE A 105 38.04 9.33 -7.96
N TYR A 106 38.19 8.01 -7.99
CA TYR A 106 38.58 7.24 -9.17
C TYR A 106 37.51 6.21 -9.50
N LEU A 107 37.25 5.97 -10.78
CA LEU A 107 36.55 4.75 -11.18
C LEU A 107 37.57 3.60 -11.32
N ILE A 108 37.29 2.49 -10.65
CA ILE A 108 38.03 1.25 -10.72
C ILE A 108 37.10 0.13 -11.18
N GLY A 109 37.58 -0.81 -11.99
CA GLY A 109 36.78 -1.90 -12.51
C GLY A 109 37.50 -2.74 -13.53
N ASP A 110 36.75 -3.58 -14.26
CA ASP A 110 37.28 -4.49 -15.27
C ASP A 110 38.07 -3.77 -16.40
N PHE A 111 37.75 -2.50 -16.64
CA PHE A 111 38.35 -1.68 -17.67
C PHE A 111 39.76 -1.17 -17.32
N ASN A 112 40.22 -1.28 -16.10
CA ASN A 112 41.53 -0.84 -15.61
C ASN A 112 42.14 -1.80 -14.59
N ASN A 113 41.72 -3.06 -14.59
CA ASN A 113 42.16 -4.10 -13.65
C ASN A 113 42.01 -3.71 -12.17
N TRP A 114 40.94 -2.96 -11.87
CA TRP A 114 40.60 -2.49 -10.51
C TRP A 114 41.68 -1.62 -9.88
N GLN A 115 42.47 -0.90 -10.70
CA GLN A 115 43.55 -0.03 -10.24
C GLN A 115 43.21 1.43 -10.48
N GLU A 116 43.66 2.28 -9.56
CA GLU A 116 43.61 3.75 -9.74
C GLU A 116 44.48 4.16 -10.96
N SER A 117 43.98 5.10 -11.74
CA SER A 117 44.77 5.73 -12.79
C SER A 117 44.20 7.11 -13.12
N ASP A 118 45.08 8.01 -13.58
CA ASP A 118 44.70 9.39 -13.92
C ASP A 118 43.64 9.47 -15.02
N LYS A 119 43.61 8.48 -15.91
CA LYS A 119 42.59 8.37 -16.96
C LYS A 119 41.20 8.23 -16.41
N TYR A 120 41.04 7.62 -15.24
CA TYR A 120 39.77 7.35 -14.58
C TYR A 120 39.57 8.17 -13.29
N LYS A 121 40.37 9.22 -13.10
CA LYS A 121 40.24 10.20 -12.01
C LYS A 121 39.14 11.20 -12.32
N CYS A 122 38.18 11.32 -11.39
CA CYS A 122 37.12 12.36 -11.44
C CYS A 122 37.70 13.74 -11.12
N LYS A 123 37.11 14.77 -11.70
CA LYS A 123 37.40 16.18 -11.39
C LYS A 123 36.27 16.75 -10.56
N ARG A 124 36.60 17.49 -9.52
CA ARG A 124 35.62 18.25 -8.73
C ARG A 124 35.03 19.36 -9.58
N VAL A 125 33.72 19.50 -9.57
CA VAL A 125 33.02 20.63 -10.19
C VAL A 125 33.07 21.79 -9.22
N GLU A 126 33.75 22.87 -9.61
CA GLU A 126 34.00 24.01 -8.75
C GLU A 126 32.71 24.64 -8.21
N GLY A 127 32.72 25.04 -6.92
CA GLY A 127 31.57 25.62 -6.26
C GLY A 127 30.45 24.66 -5.90
N THR A 128 30.65 23.34 -6.13
CA THR A 128 29.66 22.30 -5.80
C THR A 128 30.30 21.15 -5.04
N GLY A 129 29.46 20.24 -4.52
CA GLY A 129 29.90 18.92 -3.99
C GLY A 129 30.02 17.83 -5.05
N ASN A 130 29.91 18.17 -6.34
CA ASN A 130 29.83 17.20 -7.42
C ASN A 130 31.21 16.87 -8.00
N TRP A 131 31.31 15.64 -8.51
CA TRP A 131 32.46 15.11 -9.21
C TRP A 131 32.06 14.68 -10.61
N GLU A 132 32.92 14.91 -11.60
CA GLU A 132 32.67 14.55 -13.01
C GLU A 132 33.88 13.85 -13.61
N LEU A 133 33.61 12.80 -14.41
CA LEU A 133 34.60 12.14 -15.27
C LEU A 133 34.03 11.95 -16.68
N LYS A 134 34.74 12.44 -17.68
CA LYS A 134 34.41 12.20 -19.10
C LYS A 134 35.37 11.21 -19.71
N LEU A 135 34.84 10.18 -20.39
CA LEU A 135 35.58 9.11 -20.97
C LEU A 135 35.28 8.97 -22.49
N SER A 136 36.26 8.46 -23.24
CA SER A 136 36.02 8.15 -24.63
C SER A 136 35.04 7.02 -24.84
N GLU A 137 34.48 6.90 -26.02
CA GLU A 137 33.47 5.88 -26.36
C GLU A 137 33.90 4.44 -26.07
N LYS A 138 35.19 4.13 -26.35
CA LYS A 138 35.77 2.81 -26.16
C LYS A 138 36.25 2.53 -24.74
N ALA A 139 36.11 3.46 -23.82
CA ALA A 139 36.66 3.32 -22.48
C ALA A 139 35.89 2.29 -21.61
N LEU A 140 34.59 2.16 -21.85
CA LEU A 140 33.73 1.23 -21.11
C LEU A 140 32.90 0.37 -22.08
N LYS A 141 32.61 -0.86 -21.64
CA LYS A 141 31.74 -1.81 -22.35
C LYS A 141 30.57 -2.24 -21.45
N HIS A 142 29.44 -2.57 -22.09
CA HIS A 142 28.31 -3.19 -21.40
C HIS A 142 28.74 -4.44 -20.62
N GLY A 143 28.23 -4.59 -19.42
CA GLY A 143 28.47 -5.74 -18.54
C GLY A 143 29.70 -5.64 -17.64
N GLN A 144 30.62 -4.70 -17.89
CA GLN A 144 31.82 -4.52 -17.06
C GLN A 144 31.42 -4.07 -15.63
N LEU A 145 32.10 -4.64 -14.64
CA LEU A 145 31.92 -4.29 -13.25
C LEU A 145 32.78 -3.08 -12.85
N TYR A 146 32.29 -2.27 -11.93
CA TYR A 146 33.05 -1.12 -11.43
C TYR A 146 32.61 -0.69 -10.05
N LYS A 147 33.46 0.10 -9.40
CA LYS A 147 33.21 0.85 -8.16
C LYS A 147 33.85 2.22 -8.23
N MET A 148 33.55 3.06 -7.26
CA MET A 148 34.36 4.25 -6.95
C MET A 148 35.40 3.90 -5.88
N LYS A 149 36.64 4.29 -6.11
CA LYS A 149 37.63 4.45 -5.02
C LYS A 149 37.55 5.89 -4.59
N VAL A 150 37.05 6.12 -3.37
CA VAL A 150 36.82 7.45 -2.79
C VAL A 150 37.83 7.69 -1.69
N LYS A 151 38.50 8.88 -1.71
CA LYS A 151 39.39 9.34 -0.66
C LYS A 151 38.80 10.57 0.02
N TRP A 152 39.01 10.68 1.31
CA TRP A 152 38.60 11.81 2.14
C TRP A 152 39.64 12.09 3.22
N ASN A 153 39.51 13.18 3.96
CA ASN A 153 40.43 13.48 5.07
C ASN A 153 40.32 12.39 6.14
N GLY A 154 41.39 11.63 6.32
CA GLY A 154 41.49 10.56 7.33
C GLY A 154 41.11 9.17 6.84
N GLY A 155 40.78 8.96 5.54
CA GLY A 155 40.46 7.62 5.06
C GLY A 155 40.23 7.50 3.56
N GLU A 156 39.96 6.28 3.16
CA GLU A 156 39.56 5.93 1.79
C GLU A 156 38.71 4.65 1.79
N GLY A 157 37.96 4.41 0.75
CA GLY A 157 37.22 3.18 0.59
C GLY A 157 36.71 2.96 -0.83
N GLU A 158 36.33 1.71 -1.11
CA GLU A 158 35.58 1.37 -2.31
C GLU A 158 34.09 1.56 -2.03
N ARG A 159 33.36 2.17 -2.96
CA ARG A 159 31.93 2.48 -2.82
C ARG A 159 31.17 2.18 -4.10
N ILE A 160 29.93 1.74 -3.98
CA ILE A 160 28.97 1.73 -5.08
C ILE A 160 28.46 3.17 -5.25
N PRO A 161 28.40 3.69 -6.50
CA PRO A 161 27.85 5.02 -6.72
C PRO A 161 26.40 5.14 -6.26
N ALA A 162 26.03 6.23 -5.57
CA ALA A 162 24.70 6.45 -5.01
C ALA A 162 23.60 6.44 -6.11
N TRP A 163 23.93 6.90 -7.29
CA TRP A 163 23.03 6.98 -8.46
C TRP A 163 23.19 5.83 -9.44
N CYS A 164 23.70 4.68 -8.97
CA CYS A 164 23.92 3.52 -9.83
C CYS A 164 22.60 2.86 -10.22
N ARG A 165 22.44 2.57 -11.53
CA ARG A 165 21.20 1.99 -12.10
C ARG A 165 21.23 0.47 -12.24
N ARG A 166 22.38 -0.14 -12.05
CA ARG A 166 22.55 -1.59 -12.07
C ARG A 166 23.65 -1.98 -11.11
N VAL A 167 23.31 -2.87 -10.19
CA VAL A 167 24.23 -3.45 -9.21
C VAL A 167 24.04 -4.95 -9.26
N VAL A 168 25.12 -5.71 -9.18
CA VAL A 168 25.09 -7.16 -9.24
C VAL A 168 25.96 -7.76 -8.14
N GLN A 169 25.56 -8.90 -7.63
CA GLN A 169 26.30 -9.65 -6.62
C GLN A 169 27.10 -10.77 -7.31
N ASP A 170 28.38 -10.90 -6.98
CA ASP A 170 29.17 -12.04 -7.36
C ASP A 170 28.72 -13.29 -6.60
N GLU A 171 28.50 -14.39 -7.30
CA GLU A 171 27.92 -15.61 -6.70
C GLU A 171 28.84 -16.29 -5.68
N GLN A 172 30.16 -16.17 -5.86
CA GLN A 172 31.15 -16.85 -4.99
C GLN A 172 31.54 -15.97 -3.79
N THR A 173 31.91 -14.72 -4.06
CA THR A 173 32.39 -13.81 -3.02
C THR A 173 31.29 -13.11 -2.27
N LYS A 174 30.07 -13.07 -2.84
CA LYS A 174 28.89 -12.31 -2.36
C LYS A 174 29.11 -10.79 -2.34
N ILE A 175 30.18 -10.31 -2.96
CA ILE A 175 30.48 -8.88 -3.07
C ILE A 175 29.60 -8.26 -4.16
N PHE A 176 29.01 -7.09 -3.85
CA PHE A 176 28.28 -6.30 -4.82
C PHE A 176 29.19 -5.34 -5.57
N SER A 177 28.89 -5.14 -6.84
CA SER A 177 29.55 -4.16 -7.69
C SER A 177 28.54 -3.49 -8.62
N ALA A 178 28.78 -2.22 -8.90
CA ALA A 178 28.06 -1.54 -9.98
C ALA A 178 28.41 -2.18 -11.33
N GLN A 179 27.46 -2.18 -12.25
CA GLN A 179 27.66 -2.73 -13.59
C GLN A 179 27.35 -1.66 -14.65
N VAL A 180 28.24 -1.56 -15.65
CA VAL A 180 28.01 -0.73 -16.84
C VAL A 180 26.82 -1.31 -17.60
N TRP A 181 25.68 -0.63 -17.57
CA TRP A 181 24.47 -1.08 -18.23
C TRP A 181 24.16 -0.25 -19.46
N ASN A 182 24.39 -0.81 -20.62
CA ASN A 182 24.11 -0.19 -21.91
C ASN A 182 23.92 -1.34 -22.95
N PRO A 183 22.78 -2.03 -22.90
CA PRO A 183 22.50 -3.14 -23.80
C PRO A 183 22.43 -2.66 -25.25
N GLU A 184 22.84 -3.50 -26.18
CA GLU A 184 22.79 -3.22 -27.64
C GLU A 184 21.34 -2.97 -28.11
N LYS A 185 20.39 -3.67 -27.48
CA LYS A 185 18.97 -3.55 -27.74
C LYS A 185 18.26 -3.16 -26.42
N PRO A 186 18.08 -1.87 -26.15
CA PRO A 186 17.29 -1.43 -25.01
C PRO A 186 15.83 -1.88 -25.16
N TYR A 187 15.13 -2.04 -24.03
CA TYR A 187 13.75 -2.48 -24.05
C TYR A 187 12.83 -1.50 -24.81
N GLU A 188 12.08 -2.00 -25.76
CA GLU A 188 11.09 -1.23 -26.52
C GLU A 188 9.68 -1.49 -25.98
N TRP A 189 9.06 -0.47 -25.40
CA TRP A 189 7.73 -0.55 -24.84
C TRP A 189 6.67 -0.84 -25.90
N LYS A 190 5.97 -1.94 -25.78
CA LYS A 190 4.87 -2.35 -26.67
C LYS A 190 3.57 -1.65 -26.30
N LYS A 191 3.29 -1.48 -24.99
CA LYS A 191 2.18 -0.66 -24.48
C LYS A 191 2.69 0.76 -24.19
N LYS A 192 2.51 1.67 -25.14
CA LYS A 192 3.05 3.04 -25.06
C LYS A 192 2.39 3.87 -23.98
N THR A 193 1.06 3.71 -23.81
CA THR A 193 0.25 4.42 -22.81
C THR A 193 -0.60 3.44 -22.04
N PHE A 194 -0.70 3.65 -20.75
CA PHE A 194 -1.55 2.88 -19.85
C PHE A 194 -2.23 3.84 -18.87
N LYS A 195 -3.45 3.53 -18.48
CA LYS A 195 -4.19 4.24 -17.45
C LYS A 195 -4.75 3.22 -16.47
N PRO A 196 -4.40 3.30 -15.18
CA PRO A 196 -4.94 2.43 -14.16
C PRO A 196 -6.46 2.49 -14.06
N HIS A 197 -7.09 1.34 -13.81
CA HIS A 197 -8.50 1.26 -13.46
C HIS A 197 -8.63 1.27 -11.94
N LYS A 198 -9.30 2.27 -11.38
CA LYS A 198 -9.38 2.52 -9.93
C LYS A 198 -10.79 2.32 -9.34
N ASP A 199 -11.74 1.74 -10.09
CA ASP A 199 -13.14 1.69 -9.71
C ASP A 199 -13.68 0.25 -9.57
N PRO A 200 -13.48 -0.41 -8.43
CA PRO A 200 -12.54 -0.14 -7.35
C PRO A 200 -11.10 -0.57 -7.68
N LEU A 201 -10.12 -0.08 -6.90
CA LEU A 201 -8.74 -0.55 -6.97
C LEU A 201 -8.64 -1.91 -6.25
N LEU A 202 -8.31 -2.97 -7.01
CA LEU A 202 -8.18 -4.33 -6.50
C LEU A 202 -6.72 -4.78 -6.66
N ILE A 203 -5.99 -4.79 -5.55
CA ILE A 203 -4.55 -4.96 -5.50
C ILE A 203 -4.20 -6.41 -5.15
N TYR A 204 -3.29 -6.98 -5.92
CA TYR A 204 -2.60 -8.22 -5.60
C TYR A 204 -1.18 -7.89 -5.15
N GLU A 205 -0.93 -7.91 -3.84
CA GLU A 205 0.40 -7.71 -3.27
C GLU A 205 1.26 -8.95 -3.54
N CYS A 206 2.49 -8.76 -4.00
CA CYS A 206 3.33 -9.86 -4.44
C CYS A 206 4.82 -9.58 -4.25
N HIS A 207 5.57 -10.64 -4.02
CA HIS A 207 7.03 -10.66 -4.00
C HIS A 207 7.54 -11.49 -5.17
N VAL A 208 8.34 -10.89 -6.07
CA VAL A 208 8.81 -11.57 -7.29
C VAL A 208 9.54 -12.87 -6.97
N GLY A 209 10.47 -12.82 -6.01
CA GLY A 209 11.26 -13.99 -5.63
C GLY A 209 10.49 -15.17 -5.04
N MET A 210 9.27 -14.93 -4.51
CA MET A 210 8.40 -15.98 -3.97
C MET A 210 7.42 -16.56 -4.99
N GLY A 211 7.40 -16.04 -6.22
CA GLY A 211 6.36 -16.29 -7.20
C GLY A 211 6.35 -17.69 -7.85
N GLN A 212 7.03 -18.70 -7.30
CA GLN A 212 7.11 -20.05 -7.88
C GLN A 212 7.06 -21.15 -6.81
N ASP A 213 6.79 -22.39 -7.25
CA ASP A 213 6.75 -23.57 -6.39
C ASP A 213 8.13 -24.06 -5.94
N ALA A 214 9.17 -23.84 -6.72
CA ALA A 214 10.53 -24.31 -6.43
C ALA A 214 11.15 -23.56 -5.24
N GLU A 215 11.97 -24.26 -4.45
CA GLU A 215 12.71 -23.68 -3.32
C GLU A 215 13.93 -22.90 -3.81
N LYS A 216 13.69 -21.75 -4.46
CA LYS A 216 14.71 -20.85 -5.02
C LYS A 216 14.16 -19.43 -5.09
N VAL A 217 14.99 -18.47 -5.45
CA VAL A 217 14.53 -17.13 -5.82
C VAL A 217 13.90 -17.16 -7.22
N GLY A 218 12.68 -16.66 -7.34
CA GLY A 218 11.98 -16.47 -8.62
C GLY A 218 12.50 -15.25 -9.39
N THR A 219 12.26 -15.24 -10.71
CA THR A 219 12.72 -14.18 -11.60
C THR A 219 11.57 -13.32 -12.13
N TYR A 220 11.87 -12.11 -12.65
CA TYR A 220 10.88 -11.27 -13.35
C TYR A 220 10.22 -12.04 -14.50
N LYS A 221 10.99 -12.84 -15.22
CA LYS A 221 10.48 -13.65 -16.33
C LYS A 221 9.51 -14.72 -15.85
N GLU A 222 9.89 -15.52 -14.84
CA GLU A 222 9.01 -16.54 -14.25
C GLU A 222 7.74 -15.93 -13.69
N PHE A 223 7.83 -14.77 -13.02
CA PHE A 223 6.68 -14.04 -12.51
C PHE A 223 5.74 -13.60 -13.64
N THR A 224 6.31 -13.07 -14.73
CA THR A 224 5.58 -12.62 -15.91
C THR A 224 4.81 -13.78 -16.56
N GLU A 225 5.44 -14.94 -16.69
CA GLU A 225 4.88 -16.11 -17.37
C GLU A 225 3.87 -16.87 -16.50
N ASN A 226 4.09 -16.95 -15.19
CA ASN A 226 3.33 -17.85 -14.31
C ASN A 226 2.40 -17.14 -13.34
N VAL A 227 2.72 -15.94 -12.85
CA VAL A 227 1.94 -15.24 -11.82
C VAL A 227 0.97 -14.22 -12.44
N LEU A 228 1.43 -13.37 -13.35
CA LEU A 228 0.54 -12.36 -13.97
C LEU A 228 -0.73 -12.95 -14.61
N PRO A 229 -0.67 -14.11 -15.31
CA PRO A 229 -1.89 -14.74 -15.81
C PRO A 229 -2.88 -15.18 -14.73
N ARG A 230 -2.37 -15.60 -13.53
CA ARG A 230 -3.21 -15.95 -12.37
C ARG A 230 -3.89 -14.71 -11.82
N VAL A 231 -3.14 -13.64 -11.55
CA VAL A 231 -3.66 -12.35 -11.11
C VAL A 231 -4.77 -11.83 -12.02
N LYS A 232 -4.55 -11.91 -13.34
CA LYS A 232 -5.55 -11.52 -14.34
C LYS A 232 -6.81 -12.39 -14.29
N LYS A 233 -6.64 -13.71 -14.18
CA LYS A 233 -7.74 -14.68 -14.09
C LYS A 233 -8.57 -14.45 -12.83
N ASP A 234 -7.91 -14.16 -11.71
CA ASP A 234 -8.59 -13.96 -10.44
C ASP A 234 -9.29 -12.61 -10.35
N GLY A 235 -8.99 -11.70 -11.27
CA GLY A 235 -9.76 -10.48 -11.47
C GLY A 235 -9.20 -9.25 -10.77
N TYR A 236 -7.99 -9.28 -10.26
CA TYR A 236 -7.28 -8.11 -9.76
C TYR A 236 -6.90 -7.17 -10.91
N ASN A 237 -6.86 -5.87 -10.66
CA ASN A 237 -6.54 -4.85 -11.66
C ASN A 237 -5.26 -4.06 -11.35
N ALA A 238 -4.60 -4.39 -10.26
CA ALA A 238 -3.28 -3.88 -9.89
C ALA A 238 -2.45 -4.97 -9.21
N ILE A 239 -1.12 -4.93 -9.41
CA ILE A 239 -0.15 -5.59 -8.53
C ILE A 239 0.59 -4.53 -7.72
N GLN A 240 0.85 -4.82 -6.45
CA GLN A 240 1.77 -4.09 -5.59
C GLN A 240 3.00 -4.96 -5.40
N VAL A 241 4.10 -4.56 -6.03
CA VAL A 241 5.36 -5.31 -5.99
C VAL A 241 6.14 -4.88 -4.76
N MET A 242 6.32 -5.79 -3.79
CA MET A 242 7.14 -5.57 -2.61
C MET A 242 8.54 -5.12 -3.01
N ALA A 243 9.21 -4.39 -2.11
CA ALA A 243 10.46 -3.66 -2.35
C ALA A 243 11.45 -4.40 -3.25
N ILE A 244 11.69 -3.85 -4.45
CA ILE A 244 12.57 -4.44 -5.47
C ILE A 244 13.82 -3.61 -5.74
N GLN A 245 14.04 -2.51 -5.02
CA GLN A 245 15.30 -1.78 -5.06
C GLN A 245 16.41 -2.72 -4.57
N GLU A 246 17.63 -2.56 -5.07
CA GLU A 246 18.72 -3.49 -4.70
C GLU A 246 19.04 -3.42 -3.21
N HIS A 247 19.19 -4.58 -2.61
CA HIS A 247 19.41 -4.78 -1.19
C HIS A 247 20.41 -5.91 -0.94
N PRO A 248 21.30 -5.81 0.04
CA PRO A 248 22.36 -6.80 0.26
C PRO A 248 21.84 -8.12 0.82
N TYR A 249 20.78 -8.09 1.64
CA TYR A 249 20.26 -9.26 2.33
C TYR A 249 18.86 -9.64 1.86
N TYR A 250 18.72 -10.83 1.26
CA TYR A 250 17.43 -11.32 0.73
C TYR A 250 16.36 -11.47 1.83
N GLY A 251 16.77 -11.85 3.04
CA GLY A 251 15.89 -11.98 4.21
C GLY A 251 15.32 -10.66 4.74
N SER A 252 15.73 -9.50 4.19
CA SER A 252 15.09 -8.21 4.46
C SER A 252 13.83 -7.99 3.62
N PHE A 253 13.42 -8.95 2.80
CA PHE A 253 12.29 -8.85 1.86
C PHE A 253 12.41 -7.71 0.84
N GLY A 254 13.57 -7.04 0.77
CA GLY A 254 13.83 -5.85 -0.03
C GLY A 254 13.76 -4.53 0.74
N TYR A 255 13.40 -4.55 2.02
CA TYR A 255 13.22 -3.31 2.80
C TYR A 255 14.52 -2.72 3.35
N HIS A 256 15.66 -3.40 3.30
CA HIS A 256 16.98 -2.86 3.62
C HIS A 256 17.69 -2.41 2.33
N VAL A 257 17.22 -1.33 1.73
CA VAL A 257 17.72 -0.82 0.44
C VAL A 257 19.14 -0.29 0.55
N SER A 258 20.02 -0.72 -0.37
CA SER A 258 21.39 -0.20 -0.53
C SER A 258 21.55 0.66 -1.79
N SER A 259 20.85 0.36 -2.88
CA SER A 259 20.99 1.07 -4.15
C SER A 259 19.61 1.46 -4.71
N PHE A 260 19.24 2.71 -4.51
CA PHE A 260 17.88 3.23 -4.73
C PHE A 260 17.46 3.29 -6.21
N PHE A 261 18.41 3.40 -7.14
CA PHE A 261 18.13 3.50 -8.58
C PHE A 261 18.33 2.17 -9.33
N ALA A 262 18.73 1.11 -8.65
CA ALA A 262 18.94 -0.19 -9.25
C ALA A 262 17.82 -1.17 -8.87
N PRO A 263 17.15 -1.80 -9.85
CA PRO A 263 16.30 -2.96 -9.54
C PRO A 263 17.18 -4.14 -9.09
N SER A 264 16.69 -4.91 -8.13
CA SER A 264 17.44 -6.05 -7.59
C SER A 264 17.83 -7.04 -8.67
N SER A 265 19.11 -7.31 -8.74
CA SER A 265 19.70 -8.23 -9.72
C SER A 265 19.36 -9.70 -9.46
N ARG A 266 18.90 -10.01 -8.24
CA ARG A 266 18.42 -11.36 -7.88
C ARG A 266 17.27 -11.84 -8.74
N PHE A 267 16.41 -10.91 -9.16
CA PHE A 267 15.21 -11.23 -9.93
C PHE A 267 15.42 -11.17 -11.45
N GLY A 268 16.57 -10.65 -11.91
CA GLY A 268 16.86 -10.55 -13.33
C GLY A 268 17.46 -9.22 -13.76
N THR A 269 17.19 -8.85 -15.00
CA THR A 269 17.69 -7.62 -15.64
C THR A 269 16.67 -6.49 -15.60
N PRO A 270 17.12 -5.23 -15.76
CA PRO A 270 16.20 -4.09 -15.92
C PRO A 270 15.22 -4.28 -17.10
N GLU A 271 15.65 -4.88 -18.19
CA GLU A 271 14.81 -5.15 -19.36
C GLU A 271 13.71 -6.17 -19.06
N GLU A 272 14.02 -7.21 -18.27
CA GLU A 272 13.01 -8.19 -17.82
C GLU A 272 11.98 -7.57 -16.88
N LEU A 273 12.38 -6.64 -16.01
CA LEU A 273 11.42 -5.87 -15.20
C LEU A 273 10.53 -4.99 -16.08
N LYS A 274 11.10 -4.32 -17.10
CA LYS A 274 10.31 -3.55 -18.07
C LYS A 274 9.33 -4.44 -18.84
N GLU A 275 9.74 -5.65 -19.23
CA GLU A 275 8.87 -6.62 -19.89
C GLU A 275 7.72 -7.09 -18.97
N MET A 276 8.00 -7.31 -17.70
CA MET A 276 6.99 -7.65 -16.70
C MET A 276 5.91 -6.54 -16.60
N ILE A 277 6.33 -5.29 -16.47
CA ILE A 277 5.44 -4.13 -16.38
C ILE A 277 4.63 -3.95 -17.67
N ASP A 278 5.31 -4.00 -18.83
CA ASP A 278 4.64 -3.89 -20.15
C ASP A 278 3.60 -5.01 -20.36
N THR A 279 3.89 -6.21 -19.88
CA THR A 279 2.98 -7.35 -19.95
C THR A 279 1.78 -7.16 -19.02
N ALA A 280 2.00 -6.67 -17.79
CA ALA A 280 0.93 -6.31 -16.87
C ALA A 280 0.00 -5.24 -17.48
N HIS A 281 0.57 -4.19 -18.08
CA HIS A 281 -0.20 -3.14 -18.78
C HIS A 281 -1.03 -3.69 -19.95
N LYS A 282 -0.51 -4.64 -20.72
CA LYS A 282 -1.30 -5.31 -21.78
C LYS A 282 -2.47 -6.10 -21.25
N MET A 283 -2.32 -6.67 -20.05
CA MET A 283 -3.38 -7.39 -19.36
C MET A 283 -4.39 -6.44 -18.67
N GLY A 284 -4.12 -5.12 -18.65
CA GLY A 284 -4.95 -4.13 -17.96
C GLY A 284 -4.69 -4.09 -16.44
N ILE A 285 -3.50 -4.51 -16.01
CA ILE A 285 -3.06 -4.54 -14.62
C ILE A 285 -2.09 -3.39 -14.39
N ALA A 286 -2.38 -2.52 -13.42
CA ALA A 286 -1.46 -1.50 -12.94
C ALA A 286 -0.32 -2.12 -12.12
N VAL A 287 0.84 -1.47 -12.13
CA VAL A 287 2.00 -1.92 -11.35
C VAL A 287 2.41 -0.83 -10.37
N ILE A 288 2.17 -1.08 -9.09
CA ILE A 288 2.52 -0.20 -7.97
C ILE A 288 3.82 -0.74 -7.37
N MET A 289 4.78 0.13 -7.16
CA MET A 289 6.05 -0.22 -6.51
C MET A 289 5.98 0.08 -5.02
N ASP A 290 6.41 -0.86 -4.19
CA ASP A 290 6.68 -0.60 -2.79
C ASP A 290 8.03 0.14 -2.69
N ILE A 291 8.00 1.40 -2.26
CA ILE A 291 9.16 2.27 -2.24
C ILE A 291 9.59 2.57 -0.79
N VAL A 292 10.86 2.30 -0.50
CA VAL A 292 11.43 2.49 0.83
C VAL A 292 12.19 3.81 0.87
N HIS A 293 11.54 4.87 1.34
CA HIS A 293 12.15 6.18 1.57
C HIS A 293 12.13 6.60 3.05
N SER A 294 11.63 5.71 3.90
CA SER A 294 11.65 5.87 5.36
C SER A 294 13.05 5.69 5.95
N HIS A 295 13.86 4.82 5.33
CA HIS A 295 15.19 4.47 5.83
C HIS A 295 16.10 3.86 4.74
N ALA A 296 17.35 3.63 5.07
CA ALA A 296 18.31 2.87 4.27
C ALA A 296 19.02 1.82 5.11
N VAL A 297 19.57 0.79 4.47
CA VAL A 297 20.38 -0.22 5.16
C VAL A 297 21.59 0.41 5.83
N LYS A 298 21.95 -0.06 7.02
CA LYS A 298 23.15 0.33 7.76
C LYS A 298 24.39 -0.36 7.16
N ASN A 299 24.80 0.12 5.98
CA ASN A 299 25.92 -0.44 5.23
C ASN A 299 26.74 0.67 4.59
N GLU A 300 28.06 0.70 4.88
CA GLU A 300 28.99 1.73 4.39
C GLU A 300 29.57 1.42 3.02
N VAL A 301 29.71 0.13 2.68
CA VAL A 301 30.43 -0.31 1.47
C VAL A 301 29.49 -0.37 0.27
N GLU A 302 28.33 -0.97 0.45
CA GLU A 302 27.36 -1.26 -0.60
C GLU A 302 26.18 -0.30 -0.58
N GLY A 303 26.00 0.43 0.53
CA GLY A 303 24.93 1.42 0.73
C GLY A 303 25.44 2.85 0.86
N LEU A 304 24.60 3.69 1.44
CA LEU A 304 24.84 5.13 1.58
C LEU A 304 25.45 5.52 2.94
N GLY A 305 25.72 4.55 3.83
CA GLY A 305 26.06 4.82 5.23
C GLY A 305 27.34 5.65 5.45
N ASN A 306 28.29 5.58 4.51
CA ASN A 306 29.50 6.41 4.54
C ASN A 306 30.11 6.51 3.13
N LEU A 307 29.53 7.33 2.27
CA LEU A 307 29.98 7.42 0.89
C LEU A 307 31.39 8.03 0.77
N ALA A 308 31.69 9.10 1.54
CA ALA A 308 32.89 9.89 1.42
C ALA A 308 33.45 10.39 2.79
N GLY A 309 33.38 9.55 3.83
CA GLY A 309 33.88 9.89 5.16
C GLY A 309 32.96 10.79 5.98
N ASP A 310 31.74 11.00 5.53
CA ASP A 310 30.68 11.67 6.29
C ASP A 310 29.46 10.76 6.37
N PRO A 311 29.22 10.07 7.52
CA PRO A 311 28.08 9.19 7.69
C PRO A 311 26.74 9.94 7.65
N ASN A 312 26.76 11.25 7.84
CA ASN A 312 25.56 12.09 7.83
C ASN A 312 25.29 12.75 6.46
N GLN A 313 26.01 12.37 5.40
CA GLN A 313 25.81 13.00 4.08
C GLN A 313 24.34 12.96 3.66
N PHE A 314 23.68 11.79 3.78
CA PHE A 314 22.26 11.58 3.46
C PHE A 314 21.36 11.55 4.70
N PHE A 315 21.90 11.35 5.87
CA PHE A 315 21.15 10.98 7.07
C PHE A 315 21.20 12.08 8.15
N TYR A 316 20.29 11.97 9.11
CA TYR A 316 20.28 12.83 10.29
C TYR A 316 21.57 12.68 11.10
N GLN A 317 21.80 13.63 11.99
CA GLN A 317 22.91 13.59 12.95
C GLN A 317 22.39 13.23 14.35
N GLY A 318 23.31 12.72 15.20
CA GLY A 318 23.02 12.39 16.60
C GLY A 318 22.02 11.24 16.72
N ASP A 319 21.14 11.34 17.70
CA ASP A 319 20.20 10.24 18.06
C ASP A 319 19.17 9.91 16.98
N ARG A 320 19.00 10.79 16.01
CA ARG A 320 18.10 10.59 14.87
C ARG A 320 18.76 9.88 13.67
N HIS A 321 20.06 9.58 13.76
CA HIS A 321 20.81 8.97 12.67
C HIS A 321 20.33 7.56 12.36
N GLU A 322 20.11 6.75 13.42
CA GLU A 322 19.72 5.36 13.31
C GLU A 322 18.28 5.14 13.77
N HIS A 323 17.58 4.26 13.09
CA HIS A 323 16.24 3.84 13.50
C HIS A 323 16.34 2.84 14.66
N PRO A 324 15.71 3.10 15.83
CA PRO A 324 15.94 2.32 17.04
C PRO A 324 15.44 0.87 16.99
N ALA A 325 14.51 0.55 16.04
CA ALA A 325 13.90 -0.77 15.94
C ALA A 325 14.29 -1.54 14.67
N TRP A 326 14.81 -0.87 13.61
CA TRP A 326 14.96 -1.51 12.28
C TRP A 326 16.41 -1.70 11.84
N ASP A 327 17.40 -1.41 12.69
CA ASP A 327 18.84 -1.47 12.36
C ASP A 327 19.15 -0.80 11.01
N SER A 328 18.68 0.43 10.84
CA SER A 328 18.73 1.17 9.59
C SER A 328 19.06 2.64 9.84
N LEU A 329 19.33 3.40 8.78
CA LEU A 329 19.68 4.82 8.80
C LEU A 329 18.51 5.67 8.33
N CYS A 330 18.24 6.80 9.02
CA CYS A 330 17.12 7.69 8.75
C CYS A 330 17.55 8.88 7.91
N PHE A 331 16.91 9.10 6.74
CA PHE A 331 17.19 10.21 5.85
C PHE A 331 16.93 11.57 6.50
N ASP A 332 17.80 12.54 6.23
CA ASP A 332 17.60 13.94 6.63
C ASP A 332 16.80 14.69 5.57
N TYR A 333 15.48 14.67 5.72
CA TYR A 333 14.56 15.33 4.79
C TYR A 333 14.64 16.88 4.78
N GLY A 334 15.40 17.47 5.70
CA GLY A 334 15.68 18.90 5.72
C GLY A 334 16.71 19.34 4.68
N LYS A 335 17.54 18.43 4.16
CA LYS A 335 18.60 18.73 3.18
C LYS A 335 18.06 18.75 1.75
N ASP A 336 18.29 19.83 1.02
CA ASP A 336 17.86 19.97 -0.38
C ASP A 336 18.49 18.91 -1.31
N ASP A 337 19.73 18.50 -1.06
CA ASP A 337 20.39 17.42 -1.83
C ASP A 337 19.75 16.05 -1.57
N VAL A 338 19.27 15.77 -0.35
CA VAL A 338 18.53 14.56 -0.01
C VAL A 338 17.14 14.59 -0.64
N LEU A 339 16.44 15.73 -0.59
CA LEU A 339 15.19 15.92 -1.32
C LEU A 339 15.38 15.68 -2.82
N HIS A 340 16.46 16.23 -3.40
CA HIS A 340 16.81 16.02 -4.80
C HIS A 340 17.01 14.54 -5.12
N PHE A 341 17.71 13.79 -4.25
CA PHE A 341 17.94 12.36 -4.40
C PHE A 341 16.63 11.55 -4.37
N LEU A 342 15.82 11.72 -3.30
CA LEU A 342 14.59 10.96 -3.09
C LEU A 342 13.49 11.32 -4.09
N LEU A 343 13.31 12.59 -4.41
CA LEU A 343 12.34 13.04 -5.42
C LEU A 343 12.74 12.57 -6.83
N SER A 344 14.05 12.64 -7.17
CA SER A 344 14.54 12.08 -8.44
C SER A 344 14.35 10.57 -8.52
N ASN A 345 14.38 9.87 -7.39
CA ASN A 345 14.11 8.43 -7.33
C ASN A 345 12.65 8.12 -7.66
N CYS A 346 11.69 8.84 -7.10
CA CYS A 346 10.28 8.71 -7.49
C CYS A 346 10.08 8.93 -9.00
N LYS A 347 10.63 10.02 -9.55
CA LYS A 347 10.50 10.32 -10.97
C LYS A 347 11.16 9.25 -11.85
N TYR A 348 12.34 8.75 -11.46
CA TYR A 348 13.06 7.70 -12.19
C TYR A 348 12.23 6.43 -12.37
N TRP A 349 11.60 5.93 -11.32
CA TRP A 349 10.78 4.71 -11.40
C TRP A 349 9.52 4.90 -12.24
N LEU A 350 8.93 6.10 -12.21
CA LEU A 350 7.78 6.44 -13.08
C LEU A 350 8.16 6.54 -14.56
N GLU A 351 9.29 7.19 -14.89
CA GLU A 351 9.67 7.45 -16.29
C GLU A 351 10.40 6.28 -16.93
N GLU A 352 11.40 5.71 -16.24
CA GLU A 352 12.27 4.66 -16.80
C GLU A 352 11.56 3.30 -16.83
N PHE A 353 10.83 2.96 -15.77
CA PHE A 353 10.16 1.66 -15.65
C PHE A 353 8.64 1.73 -15.83
N LYS A 354 8.06 2.92 -15.92
CA LYS A 354 6.61 3.13 -16.07
C LYS A 354 5.76 2.47 -14.99
N PHE A 355 6.23 2.50 -13.74
CA PHE A 355 5.37 2.18 -12.62
C PHE A 355 4.16 3.13 -12.58
N ASP A 356 3.02 2.63 -12.16
CA ASP A 356 1.78 3.39 -12.08
C ASP A 356 1.60 4.12 -10.75
N GLY A 357 2.57 4.05 -9.88
CA GLY A 357 2.59 4.71 -8.58
C GLY A 357 3.34 3.91 -7.53
N PHE A 358 3.13 4.30 -6.26
CA PHE A 358 3.91 3.79 -5.14
C PHE A 358 3.05 3.50 -3.92
N ARG A 359 3.42 2.46 -3.18
CA ARG A 359 3.14 2.32 -1.76
C ARG A 359 4.38 2.79 -1.01
N PHE A 360 4.25 3.80 -0.16
CA PHE A 360 5.34 4.29 0.68
C PHE A 360 5.41 3.48 1.96
N ASP A 361 6.54 2.81 2.14
CA ASP A 361 6.84 1.99 3.30
C ASP A 361 7.14 2.83 4.54
N GLY A 362 6.62 2.42 5.70
CA GLY A 362 6.99 2.95 6.99
C GLY A 362 6.68 4.44 7.19
N VAL A 363 5.58 4.96 6.63
CA VAL A 363 5.24 6.39 6.71
C VAL A 363 5.07 6.84 8.16
N THR A 364 4.49 6.02 9.05
CA THR A 364 4.40 6.35 10.48
C THR A 364 5.78 6.67 11.07
N SER A 365 6.79 5.86 10.72
CA SER A 365 8.16 6.06 11.17
C SER A 365 8.77 7.37 10.67
N MET A 366 8.33 7.90 9.53
CA MET A 366 8.79 9.18 9.00
C MET A 366 8.14 10.36 9.70
N LEU A 367 6.85 10.24 10.05
CA LEU A 367 6.04 11.37 10.54
C LEU A 367 6.45 11.86 11.94
N TYR A 368 7.09 11.02 12.77
CA TYR A 368 7.36 11.33 14.17
C TYR A 368 8.82 11.13 14.54
N TYR A 369 9.32 11.98 15.44
CA TYR A 369 10.69 11.86 15.99
C TYR A 369 10.89 10.56 16.77
N SER A 370 9.83 10.02 17.39
CA SER A 370 9.80 8.74 18.08
C SER A 370 9.65 7.54 17.12
N HIS A 371 9.48 7.78 15.82
CA HIS A 371 9.10 6.77 14.82
C HIS A 371 7.73 6.10 15.11
N GLY A 372 6.88 6.73 15.92
CA GLY A 372 5.61 6.17 16.40
C GLY A 372 5.77 5.07 17.44
N LEU A 373 6.99 4.81 17.92
CA LEU A 373 7.28 3.76 18.88
C LEU A 373 6.89 4.19 20.30
N GLY A 374 6.05 3.37 20.96
CA GLY A 374 5.62 3.61 22.34
C GLY A 374 4.65 4.79 22.51
N GLU A 375 4.15 5.37 21.42
CA GLU A 375 3.16 6.43 21.45
C GLU A 375 1.73 5.89 21.27
N ALA A 376 0.77 6.56 21.91
CA ALA A 376 -0.66 6.29 21.72
C ALA A 376 -1.29 7.51 21.05
N PHE A 377 -2.07 7.27 20.00
CA PHE A 377 -2.79 8.29 19.26
C PHE A 377 -4.28 8.21 19.61
N GLY A 378 -4.65 8.81 20.76
CA GLY A 378 -6.00 8.76 21.31
C GLY A 378 -6.89 9.95 20.99
N GLY A 379 -6.30 11.04 20.50
CA GLY A 379 -7.01 12.27 20.16
C GLY A 379 -6.23 13.17 19.23
N TYR A 380 -6.91 14.18 18.65
CA TYR A 380 -6.29 15.09 17.67
C TYR A 380 -5.06 15.83 18.19
N GLY A 381 -4.98 16.11 19.50
CA GLY A 381 -3.82 16.76 20.10
C GLY A 381 -2.52 15.97 19.95
N ASP A 382 -2.60 14.66 19.78
CA ASP A 382 -1.43 13.78 19.65
C ASP A 382 -0.72 13.93 18.29
N TYR A 383 -1.40 14.52 17.30
CA TYR A 383 -0.86 14.78 15.95
C TYR A 383 -0.33 16.22 15.76
N PHE A 384 -0.41 17.05 16.82
CA PHE A 384 -0.06 18.49 16.77
C PHE A 384 0.60 18.94 18.08
N ASN A 385 1.45 18.10 18.66
CA ASN A 385 2.09 18.34 19.95
C ASN A 385 3.58 18.72 19.84
N GLY A 386 4.11 18.82 18.60
CA GLY A 386 5.51 19.15 18.32
C GLY A 386 6.46 17.95 18.29
N HIS A 387 5.93 16.72 18.29
CA HIS A 387 6.71 15.49 18.12
C HIS A 387 6.79 15.03 16.64
N GLU A 388 6.11 15.74 15.75
CA GLU A 388 6.11 15.45 14.32
C GLU A 388 7.37 15.97 13.63
N ASP A 389 7.84 15.23 12.63
CA ASP A 389 8.93 15.67 11.76
C ASP A 389 8.37 16.48 10.58
N ASP A 390 8.35 17.80 10.72
CA ASP A 390 7.84 18.70 9.68
C ASP A 390 8.61 18.62 8.36
N ASN A 391 9.91 18.22 8.37
CA ASN A 391 10.69 18.01 7.16
C ASN A 391 10.26 16.73 6.42
N ALA A 392 9.98 15.67 7.16
CA ALA A 392 9.45 14.44 6.57
C ALA A 392 8.04 14.64 6.01
N ILE A 393 7.17 15.36 6.74
CA ILE A 393 5.84 15.76 6.27
C ILE A 393 5.94 16.60 4.99
N CYS A 394 6.85 17.56 4.95
CA CYS A 394 7.12 18.37 3.77
C CYS A 394 7.58 17.48 2.60
N TYR A 395 8.57 16.60 2.84
CA TYR A 395 9.03 15.65 1.81
C TYR A 395 7.89 14.80 1.21
N LEU A 396 7.05 14.19 2.06
CA LEU A 396 5.92 13.35 1.60
C LEU A 396 4.93 14.17 0.74
N THR A 397 4.66 15.42 1.14
CA THR A 397 3.82 16.35 0.39
C THR A 397 4.42 16.68 -0.98
N LEU A 398 5.73 16.96 -1.02
CA LEU A 398 6.46 17.23 -2.26
C LEU A 398 6.50 15.98 -3.16
N ALA A 399 6.70 14.79 -2.58
CA ALA A 399 6.72 13.54 -3.33
C ALA A 399 5.37 13.28 -4.02
N ASN A 400 4.25 13.41 -3.31
CA ASN A 400 2.93 13.27 -3.89
C ASN A 400 2.67 14.33 -5.00
N SER A 401 3.04 15.59 -4.75
CA SER A 401 2.90 16.67 -5.74
C SER A 401 3.70 16.37 -7.01
N LEU A 402 4.95 15.92 -6.86
CA LEU A 402 5.82 15.52 -7.97
C LEU A 402 5.24 14.31 -8.74
N ILE A 403 4.83 13.27 -8.03
CA ILE A 403 4.32 12.03 -8.63
C ILE A 403 3.12 12.34 -9.53
N HIS A 404 2.18 13.16 -9.05
CA HIS A 404 1.00 13.55 -9.83
C HIS A 404 1.30 14.61 -10.90
N GLU A 405 2.36 15.42 -10.76
CA GLU A 405 2.86 16.29 -11.82
C GLU A 405 3.42 15.45 -13.00
N VAL A 406 4.20 14.40 -12.69
CA VAL A 406 4.79 13.50 -13.69
C VAL A 406 3.73 12.59 -14.32
N ASN A 407 2.85 12.03 -13.51
CA ASN A 407 1.77 11.16 -13.95
C ASN A 407 0.46 11.47 -13.19
N PRO A 408 -0.47 12.25 -13.75
CA PRO A 408 -1.74 12.60 -13.10
C PRO A 408 -2.65 11.40 -12.79
N ASN A 409 -2.38 10.23 -13.36
CA ASN A 409 -3.11 9.00 -13.08
C ASN A 409 -2.39 8.08 -12.09
N ALA A 410 -1.27 8.50 -11.55
CA ALA A 410 -0.52 7.72 -10.58
C ALA A 410 -1.37 7.34 -9.36
N ILE A 411 -0.91 6.34 -8.63
CA ILE A 411 -1.53 5.81 -7.41
C ILE A 411 -0.51 5.98 -6.29
N THR A 412 -0.89 6.70 -5.24
CA THR A 412 -0.04 6.83 -4.04
C THR A 412 -0.75 6.28 -2.82
N ILE A 413 -0.09 5.36 -2.12
CA ILE A 413 -0.62 4.67 -0.94
C ILE A 413 0.37 4.88 0.21
N ALA A 414 -0.11 5.31 1.36
CA ALA A 414 0.70 5.41 2.57
C ALA A 414 0.48 4.21 3.48
N GLU A 415 1.55 3.56 3.90
CA GLU A 415 1.52 2.67 5.05
C GLU A 415 1.65 3.51 6.31
N GLU A 416 0.53 3.72 7.00
CA GLU A 416 0.48 4.61 8.15
C GLU A 416 -0.58 4.14 9.15
N VAL A 417 -0.16 3.88 10.40
CA VAL A 417 -1.00 3.29 11.45
C VAL A 417 -1.48 4.28 12.49
N SER A 418 -0.83 5.46 12.62
CA SER A 418 -1.18 6.42 13.68
C SER A 418 -2.55 7.07 13.49
N GLY A 419 -2.99 7.23 12.24
CA GLY A 419 -4.23 7.94 11.90
C GLY A 419 -4.04 9.45 11.69
N MET A 420 -2.81 9.91 11.36
CA MET A 420 -2.49 11.33 11.10
C MET A 420 -3.53 11.97 10.18
N PRO A 421 -4.22 13.04 10.64
CA PRO A 421 -5.22 13.74 9.83
C PRO A 421 -4.62 14.35 8.56
N GLY A 422 -5.34 14.21 7.43
CA GLY A 422 -4.94 14.83 6.15
C GLY A 422 -3.97 14.00 5.33
N LEU A 423 -3.53 12.82 5.78
CA LEU A 423 -2.56 12.02 5.05
C LEU A 423 -3.01 11.71 3.62
N ALA A 424 -4.23 11.19 3.46
CA ALA A 424 -4.83 10.89 2.15
C ALA A 424 -5.87 11.94 1.73
N ALA A 425 -5.67 13.18 2.14
CA ALA A 425 -6.44 14.33 1.68
C ALA A 425 -5.63 15.15 0.67
N LYS A 426 -6.35 15.89 -0.18
CA LYS A 426 -5.72 16.71 -1.22
C LYS A 426 -4.84 17.81 -0.64
N PHE A 427 -3.75 18.12 -1.33
CA PHE A 427 -2.84 19.19 -0.94
C PHE A 427 -3.56 20.55 -0.83
N GLU A 428 -4.44 20.89 -1.76
CA GLU A 428 -5.19 22.15 -1.76
C GLU A 428 -6.15 22.28 -0.55
N ASP A 429 -6.52 21.16 0.05
CA ASP A 429 -7.34 21.10 1.26
C ASP A 429 -6.52 21.12 2.56
N GLY A 430 -5.18 21.17 2.46
CA GLY A 430 -4.24 21.11 3.59
C GLY A 430 -3.78 19.69 3.94
N GLY A 431 -4.02 18.72 3.06
CA GLY A 431 -3.54 17.35 3.20
C GLY A 431 -2.15 17.13 2.58
N TYR A 432 -1.65 15.89 2.68
CA TYR A 432 -0.31 15.53 2.18
C TYR A 432 -0.34 14.93 0.76
N GLY A 433 -1.54 14.75 0.18
CA GLY A 433 -1.73 14.42 -1.23
C GLY A 433 -1.65 12.94 -1.58
N PHE A 434 -1.59 12.02 -0.62
CA PHE A 434 -1.77 10.59 -0.93
C PHE A 434 -3.17 10.31 -1.47
N ASP A 435 -3.29 9.36 -2.40
CA ASP A 435 -4.59 8.89 -2.87
C ASP A 435 -5.26 7.97 -1.84
N TYR A 436 -4.47 7.17 -1.11
CA TYR A 436 -4.97 6.16 -0.19
C TYR A 436 -4.07 6.02 1.05
N ARG A 437 -4.69 5.58 2.15
CA ARG A 437 -4.03 5.05 3.35
C ARG A 437 -4.31 3.55 3.45
N MET A 438 -3.36 2.74 3.92
CA MET A 438 -3.64 1.34 4.30
C MET A 438 -4.48 1.29 5.57
N ALA A 439 -5.56 0.48 5.56
CA ALA A 439 -6.44 0.30 6.71
C ALA A 439 -5.87 -0.78 7.66
N MET A 440 -4.76 -0.45 8.33
CA MET A 440 -3.96 -1.39 9.14
C MET A 440 -4.71 -1.91 10.38
N ASN A 441 -5.73 -1.18 10.85
CA ASN A 441 -6.61 -1.62 11.92
C ASN A 441 -7.37 -2.92 11.60
N ILE A 442 -7.73 -3.15 10.34
CA ILE A 442 -8.56 -4.31 9.94
C ILE A 442 -7.82 -5.65 10.10
N PRO A 443 -6.61 -5.87 9.56
CA PRO A 443 -5.88 -7.11 9.77
C PRO A 443 -5.56 -7.35 11.25
N ASP A 444 -5.19 -6.32 12.01
CA ASP A 444 -4.91 -6.44 13.45
C ASP A 444 -6.16 -6.89 14.21
N TYR A 445 -7.32 -6.34 13.88
CA TYR A 445 -8.60 -6.76 14.44
C TYR A 445 -8.89 -8.24 14.13
N TRP A 446 -8.70 -8.68 12.88
CA TRP A 446 -8.95 -10.07 12.49
C TRP A 446 -8.01 -11.05 13.20
N ILE A 447 -6.71 -10.73 13.26
CA ILE A 447 -5.74 -11.56 13.97
C ILE A 447 -6.10 -11.68 15.45
N LYS A 448 -6.41 -10.57 16.10
CA LYS A 448 -6.81 -10.56 17.51
C LYS A 448 -8.09 -11.36 17.72
N THR A 449 -9.09 -11.16 16.88
CA THR A 449 -10.37 -11.89 16.96
C THR A 449 -10.15 -13.39 16.82
N ILE A 450 -9.41 -13.84 15.80
CA ILE A 450 -9.15 -15.27 15.58
C ILE A 450 -8.33 -15.90 16.71
N LYS A 451 -7.42 -15.15 17.31
CA LYS A 451 -6.56 -15.66 18.41
C LYS A 451 -7.27 -15.72 19.76
N GLU A 452 -8.10 -14.75 20.06
CA GLU A 452 -8.53 -14.48 21.43
C GLU A 452 -10.04 -14.69 21.64
N VAL A 453 -10.84 -14.71 20.56
CA VAL A 453 -12.31 -14.78 20.65
C VAL A 453 -12.80 -16.13 20.13
N ARG A 454 -13.65 -16.81 20.93
CA ARG A 454 -14.32 -18.02 20.49
C ARG A 454 -15.42 -17.68 19.47
N ASP A 455 -15.76 -18.60 18.58
CA ASP A 455 -16.78 -18.39 17.56
C ASP A 455 -18.13 -17.93 18.14
N GLU A 456 -18.49 -18.48 19.31
CA GLU A 456 -19.75 -18.14 20.03
C GLU A 456 -19.76 -16.71 20.56
N ASP A 457 -18.59 -16.11 20.74
CA ASP A 457 -18.41 -14.78 21.33
C ASP A 457 -18.08 -13.69 20.29
N ILE A 458 -18.06 -14.06 18.99
CA ILE A 458 -17.82 -13.09 17.91
C ILE A 458 -18.89 -12.00 17.93
N ASN A 459 -18.46 -10.75 18.07
CA ASN A 459 -19.32 -9.57 18.11
C ASN A 459 -19.42 -8.93 16.71
N VAL A 460 -20.60 -9.01 16.10
CA VAL A 460 -20.83 -8.52 14.73
C VAL A 460 -20.90 -6.99 14.64
N CYS A 461 -21.33 -6.33 15.71
CA CYS A 461 -21.29 -4.86 15.80
C CYS A 461 -19.84 -4.36 15.76
N SER A 462 -18.94 -5.00 16.50
CA SER A 462 -17.52 -4.69 16.48
C SER A 462 -16.89 -4.93 15.10
N ILE A 463 -17.23 -6.05 14.42
CA ILE A 463 -16.79 -6.30 13.04
C ILE A 463 -17.21 -5.14 12.14
N PHE A 464 -18.49 -4.77 12.16
CA PHE A 464 -19.04 -3.75 11.29
C PHE A 464 -18.46 -2.35 11.57
N TRP A 465 -18.22 -2.06 12.85
CA TRP A 465 -17.56 -0.83 13.26
C TRP A 465 -16.12 -0.80 12.71
N GLU A 466 -15.35 -1.87 12.90
CA GLU A 466 -13.94 -1.92 12.55
C GLU A 466 -13.69 -1.82 11.05
N VAL A 467 -14.46 -2.55 10.22
CA VAL A 467 -14.32 -2.46 8.74
C VAL A 467 -14.74 -1.10 8.18
N LYS A 468 -15.39 -0.24 9.00
CA LYS A 468 -15.79 1.13 8.66
C LYS A 468 -14.99 2.20 9.40
N ASN A 469 -14.15 1.80 10.36
CA ASN A 469 -13.35 2.72 11.17
C ASN A 469 -12.25 3.37 10.32
N ARG A 470 -12.57 4.52 9.78
CA ARG A 470 -11.69 5.32 8.92
C ARG A 470 -12.16 6.76 8.90
N ARG A 471 -11.28 7.66 8.55
CA ARG A 471 -11.62 9.06 8.35
C ARG A 471 -12.59 9.21 7.16
N PRO A 472 -13.65 10.02 7.29
CA PRO A 472 -14.64 10.18 6.22
C PRO A 472 -14.11 10.93 4.99
N ASP A 473 -13.04 11.71 5.13
CA ASP A 473 -12.39 12.52 4.11
C ASP A 473 -11.25 11.81 3.39
N GLU A 474 -10.92 10.57 3.78
CA GLU A 474 -9.82 9.78 3.19
C GLU A 474 -10.33 8.48 2.54
N LYS A 475 -9.64 8.04 1.50
CA LYS A 475 -9.80 6.71 0.92
C LYS A 475 -8.78 5.74 1.49
N THR A 476 -9.22 4.49 1.70
CA THR A 476 -8.37 3.45 2.27
C THR A 476 -8.27 2.22 1.39
N ILE A 477 -7.15 1.50 1.53
CA ILE A 477 -6.99 0.14 1.03
C ILE A 477 -7.28 -0.81 2.20
N SER A 478 -8.42 -1.50 2.12
CA SER A 478 -8.83 -2.49 3.13
C SER A 478 -8.26 -3.86 2.80
N TYR A 479 -7.85 -4.63 3.80
CA TYR A 479 -7.31 -5.97 3.62
C TYR A 479 -7.48 -6.80 4.89
N CYS A 480 -7.45 -8.13 4.76
CA CYS A 480 -7.53 -9.04 5.89
C CYS A 480 -6.16 -9.39 6.45
N GLU A 481 -5.20 -9.57 5.54
CA GLU A 481 -3.79 -9.81 5.82
C GLU A 481 -2.94 -9.35 4.63
N SER A 482 -1.74 -8.86 4.90
CA SER A 482 -0.66 -8.58 3.96
C SER A 482 0.50 -9.54 4.21
N HIS A 483 1.68 -9.25 3.65
CA HIS A 483 2.89 -9.99 3.98
C HIS A 483 3.25 -9.89 5.47
N ASP A 484 2.97 -8.76 6.14
CA ASP A 484 3.35 -8.49 7.53
C ASP A 484 2.72 -9.45 8.53
N GLN A 485 1.43 -9.79 8.33
CA GLN A 485 0.69 -10.61 9.27
C GLN A 485 1.10 -12.07 9.26
N ALA A 486 1.81 -12.53 8.22
CA ALA A 486 2.24 -13.91 8.04
C ALA A 486 3.76 -14.11 8.19
N LEU A 487 4.48 -13.11 8.71
CA LEU A 487 5.93 -13.20 8.95
C LEU A 487 6.28 -14.20 10.05
N VAL A 488 7.57 -14.55 10.14
CA VAL A 488 8.12 -15.47 11.14
C VAL A 488 7.65 -15.12 12.57
N GLY A 489 7.13 -16.13 13.25
CA GLY A 489 6.52 -15.97 14.58
C GLY A 489 5.02 -15.75 14.54
N ASP A 490 4.45 -15.58 13.35
CA ASP A 490 3.02 -15.52 13.11
C ASP A 490 2.57 -16.50 12.02
N LYS A 491 1.32 -16.47 11.57
CA LYS A 491 0.72 -17.43 10.63
C LYS A 491 -0.28 -16.73 9.72
N THR A 492 -0.51 -17.28 8.51
CA THR A 492 -1.64 -16.85 7.68
C THR A 492 -2.97 -17.04 8.41
N ILE A 493 -3.97 -16.25 8.05
CA ILE A 493 -5.33 -16.35 8.65
C ILE A 493 -5.88 -17.78 8.56
N ILE A 494 -5.77 -18.40 7.39
CA ILE A 494 -6.29 -19.77 7.22
C ILE A 494 -5.55 -20.76 8.12
N PHE A 495 -4.24 -20.63 8.26
CA PHE A 495 -3.44 -21.51 9.10
C PHE A 495 -3.66 -21.25 10.59
N ARG A 496 -4.04 -20.02 10.98
CA ARG A 496 -4.52 -19.73 12.35
C ARG A 496 -5.86 -20.38 12.65
N LEU A 497 -6.73 -20.44 11.66
CA LEU A 497 -8.07 -21.03 11.80
C LEU A 497 -8.05 -22.55 11.88
N ILE A 498 -7.10 -23.22 11.22
CA ILE A 498 -7.10 -24.68 11.01
C ILE A 498 -5.84 -25.35 11.57
N ASP A 499 -4.68 -24.67 11.52
CA ASP A 499 -3.36 -25.17 11.93
C ASP A 499 -2.96 -26.47 11.17
N ALA A 500 -2.27 -27.37 11.86
CA ALA A 500 -1.70 -28.60 11.29
C ALA A 500 -2.72 -29.53 10.63
N ASP A 501 -4.01 -29.40 10.94
CA ASP A 501 -5.08 -30.17 10.28
C ASP A 501 -5.12 -29.93 8.76
N MET A 502 -4.61 -28.76 8.28
CA MET A 502 -4.46 -28.51 6.83
C MET A 502 -3.58 -29.56 6.13
N TYR A 503 -2.64 -30.18 6.82
CA TYR A 503 -1.78 -31.22 6.22
C TYR A 503 -2.51 -32.57 6.04
N TRP A 504 -3.55 -32.84 6.82
CA TRP A 504 -4.20 -34.13 6.89
C TRP A 504 -5.63 -34.10 6.38
N HIS A 505 -6.36 -33.01 6.62
CA HIS A 505 -7.80 -32.89 6.41
C HIS A 505 -8.18 -31.77 5.42
N PHE A 506 -7.32 -31.47 4.45
CA PHE A 506 -7.58 -30.46 3.41
C PHE A 506 -7.76 -31.06 2.01
N ALA A 507 -8.00 -32.39 1.93
CA ALA A 507 -8.46 -33.06 0.73
C ALA A 507 -10.01 -33.12 0.74
N LYS A 508 -10.66 -32.89 -0.41
CA LYS A 508 -12.15 -32.85 -0.54
C LYS A 508 -12.87 -34.08 0.06
N LYS A 509 -12.24 -35.24 -0.03
CA LYS A 509 -12.80 -36.49 0.48
C LYS A 509 -12.59 -36.73 1.98
N ASP A 510 -11.82 -35.84 2.63
CA ASP A 510 -11.40 -36.03 4.02
C ASP A 510 -11.32 -34.65 4.73
N VAL A 511 -12.38 -33.84 4.62
CA VAL A 511 -12.51 -32.55 5.28
C VAL A 511 -13.19 -32.76 6.63
N ASN A 512 -12.49 -32.44 7.72
CA ASN A 512 -13.07 -32.49 9.06
C ASN A 512 -13.77 -31.18 9.44
N ASP A 513 -14.45 -31.16 10.59
CA ASP A 513 -15.21 -30.00 11.07
C ASP A 513 -14.32 -28.76 11.28
N LEU A 514 -13.07 -28.93 11.71
CA LEU A 514 -12.13 -27.82 11.91
C LEU A 514 -11.73 -27.18 10.57
N ALA A 515 -11.44 -28.00 9.56
CA ALA A 515 -11.15 -27.53 8.21
C ALA A 515 -12.37 -26.82 7.59
N GLN A 516 -13.58 -27.39 7.74
CA GLN A 516 -14.82 -26.74 7.27
C GLN A 516 -15.07 -25.41 7.97
N ARG A 517 -14.88 -25.34 9.30
CA ARG A 517 -14.95 -24.10 10.07
C ARG A 517 -13.99 -23.03 9.51
N GLY A 518 -12.73 -23.40 9.30
CA GLY A 518 -11.72 -22.48 8.81
C GLY A 518 -12.02 -21.98 7.40
N ILE A 519 -12.46 -22.86 6.49
CA ILE A 519 -12.87 -22.51 5.13
C ILE A 519 -14.05 -21.52 5.16
N ALA A 520 -15.06 -21.77 5.98
CA ALA A 520 -16.24 -20.91 6.10
C ALA A 520 -15.86 -19.51 6.62
N LEU A 521 -15.15 -19.45 7.75
CA LEU A 521 -14.72 -18.17 8.35
C LEU A 521 -13.78 -17.38 7.45
N HIS A 522 -12.83 -18.02 6.79
CA HIS A 522 -11.91 -17.36 5.85
C HIS A 522 -12.67 -16.65 4.72
N LYS A 523 -13.68 -17.30 4.12
CA LYS A 523 -14.55 -16.68 3.11
C LYS A 523 -15.33 -15.50 3.67
N MET A 524 -15.92 -15.63 4.87
CA MET A 524 -16.73 -14.57 5.49
C MET A 524 -15.90 -13.35 5.87
N ILE A 525 -14.71 -13.56 6.46
CA ILE A 525 -13.75 -12.49 6.81
C ILE A 525 -13.39 -11.67 5.57
N ARG A 526 -13.04 -12.34 4.48
CA ARG A 526 -12.69 -11.68 3.23
C ARG A 526 -13.88 -10.93 2.62
N LEU A 527 -15.06 -11.55 2.63
CA LEU A 527 -16.26 -10.96 2.05
C LEU A 527 -16.72 -9.70 2.80
N VAL A 528 -16.73 -9.70 4.14
CA VAL A 528 -17.15 -8.52 4.91
C VAL A 528 -16.15 -7.39 4.75
N THR A 529 -14.85 -7.70 4.72
CA THR A 529 -13.79 -6.70 4.49
C THR A 529 -13.90 -6.08 3.10
N ALA A 530 -13.98 -6.91 2.04
CA ALA A 530 -14.10 -6.46 0.66
C ALA A 530 -15.45 -5.77 0.38
N GLY A 531 -16.53 -6.19 1.03
CA GLY A 531 -17.85 -5.57 0.94
C GLY A 531 -17.91 -4.16 1.51
N ALA A 532 -17.03 -3.81 2.45
CA ALA A 532 -17.04 -2.52 3.15
C ALA A 532 -15.97 -1.50 2.69
N ILE A 533 -15.23 -1.74 1.62
CA ILE A 533 -14.15 -0.84 1.12
C ILE A 533 -14.65 0.58 0.79
N ASN A 534 -13.79 1.60 0.87
CA ASN A 534 -14.07 2.95 0.37
C ASN A 534 -13.02 3.49 -0.60
N GLY A 535 -12.08 2.68 -1.02
CA GLY A 535 -11.04 3.00 -1.99
C GLY A 535 -10.63 1.75 -2.75
N GLY A 536 -9.93 0.82 -2.08
CA GLY A 536 -9.48 -0.42 -2.66
C GLY A 536 -9.50 -1.60 -1.71
N TYR A 537 -9.20 -2.76 -2.27
CA TYR A 537 -9.00 -4.02 -1.55
C TYR A 537 -7.65 -4.60 -1.92
N LEU A 538 -6.91 -5.10 -0.93
CA LEU A 538 -5.63 -5.76 -1.15
C LEU A 538 -5.68 -7.21 -0.67
N ASN A 539 -5.05 -8.08 -1.44
CA ASN A 539 -4.78 -9.48 -1.11
C ASN A 539 -3.29 -9.78 -1.33
N PHE A 540 -2.64 -10.39 -0.35
CA PHE A 540 -1.28 -10.89 -0.52
C PHE A 540 -1.29 -12.22 -1.26
N MET A 541 -0.32 -12.42 -2.16
CA MET A 541 -0.20 -13.61 -3.02
C MET A 541 -0.30 -14.93 -2.24
N GLY A 542 -1.25 -15.75 -2.63
CA GLY A 542 -1.54 -17.04 -2.01
C GLY A 542 -2.68 -17.00 -0.98
N ASN A 543 -2.96 -15.85 -0.38
CA ASN A 543 -4.01 -15.75 0.64
C ASN A 543 -5.41 -15.94 0.04
N GLU A 544 -5.61 -15.62 -1.24
CA GLU A 544 -6.87 -15.82 -1.97
C GLU A 544 -7.29 -17.29 -2.00
N PHE A 545 -6.34 -18.21 -2.05
CA PHE A 545 -6.65 -19.65 -2.03
C PHE A 545 -6.31 -20.32 -0.69
N GLY A 546 -5.94 -19.54 0.34
CA GLY A 546 -5.62 -20.07 1.67
C GLY A 546 -4.28 -20.80 1.71
N HIS A 547 -3.22 -20.22 1.14
CA HIS A 547 -1.86 -20.76 1.28
C HIS A 547 -1.53 -20.96 2.76
N PRO A 548 -1.08 -22.17 3.17
CA PRO A 548 -0.84 -22.49 4.58
C PRO A 548 0.43 -21.85 5.12
N GLU A 549 0.66 -22.06 6.40
CA GLU A 549 1.92 -21.79 7.11
C GLU A 549 2.16 -20.29 7.30
N TRP A 550 3.40 -19.86 7.14
CA TRP A 550 3.88 -18.50 7.32
C TRP A 550 4.91 -18.14 6.24
N ILE A 551 5.45 -16.93 6.29
CA ILE A 551 6.54 -16.47 5.43
C ILE A 551 7.83 -16.47 6.25
N ASP A 552 8.86 -17.16 5.76
CA ASP A 552 10.19 -17.15 6.35
C ASP A 552 11.25 -17.25 5.26
N PHE A 553 11.96 -16.17 5.06
CA PHE A 553 13.02 -16.09 4.06
C PHE A 553 14.30 -16.80 4.55
N PRO A 554 15.18 -17.23 3.63
CA PRO A 554 16.44 -17.86 3.98
C PRO A 554 17.26 -17.00 4.95
N ARG A 555 17.58 -17.56 6.09
CA ARG A 555 18.39 -16.98 7.17
C ARG A 555 19.10 -18.08 7.96
N GLU A 556 20.07 -17.72 8.78
CA GLU A 556 20.83 -18.69 9.59
C GLU A 556 19.91 -19.55 10.45
N GLY A 557 18.93 -18.94 11.13
CA GLY A 557 18.01 -19.61 12.04
C GLY A 557 17.06 -20.64 11.40
N ASN A 558 16.92 -20.67 10.06
CA ASN A 558 16.16 -21.70 9.35
C ASN A 558 17.02 -22.54 8.39
N GLY A 559 18.36 -22.50 8.55
CA GLY A 559 19.30 -23.24 7.70
C GLY A 559 19.31 -22.77 6.24
N TRP A 560 19.02 -21.51 5.98
CA TRP A 560 18.98 -20.89 4.66
C TRP A 560 17.92 -21.51 3.73
N SER A 561 16.82 -22.01 4.32
CA SER A 561 15.75 -22.69 3.62
C SER A 561 14.81 -21.73 2.86
N TYR A 562 14.44 -22.10 1.63
CA TYR A 562 13.41 -21.42 0.83
C TYR A 562 12.01 -22.00 1.03
N LYS A 563 11.84 -23.00 1.92
CA LYS A 563 10.58 -23.74 2.09
C LYS A 563 9.37 -22.81 2.26
N TYR A 564 9.51 -21.75 3.06
CA TYR A 564 8.44 -20.80 3.36
C TYR A 564 8.56 -19.47 2.59
N ALA A 565 9.55 -19.36 1.67
CA ALA A 565 9.77 -18.20 0.82
C ALA A 565 9.34 -18.47 -0.64
N ARG A 566 8.24 -19.18 -0.80
CA ARG A 566 7.66 -19.56 -2.10
C ARG A 566 6.15 -19.60 -2.04
N ARG A 567 5.51 -19.74 -3.20
CA ARG A 567 4.08 -20.01 -3.31
C ARG A 567 3.85 -21.34 -4.01
N GLN A 568 3.15 -22.24 -3.34
CA GLN A 568 2.85 -23.59 -3.79
C GLN A 568 1.57 -23.57 -4.63
N TRP A 569 1.70 -23.15 -5.90
CA TRP A 569 0.59 -23.07 -6.84
C TRP A 569 -0.04 -24.43 -7.12
N ASN A 570 0.72 -25.52 -6.98
CA ASN A 570 0.23 -26.89 -7.10
C ASN A 570 -0.88 -27.19 -6.09
N LEU A 571 -0.98 -26.49 -4.97
CA LEU A 571 -2.06 -26.67 -3.99
C LEU A 571 -3.41 -26.21 -4.56
N VAL A 572 -3.48 -25.03 -5.15
CA VAL A 572 -4.72 -24.51 -5.74
C VAL A 572 -5.03 -25.16 -7.10
N ASP A 573 -4.02 -25.60 -7.83
CA ASP A 573 -4.21 -26.27 -9.12
C ASP A 573 -4.70 -27.71 -8.98
N ASN A 574 -4.44 -28.34 -7.83
CA ASN A 574 -4.92 -29.70 -7.54
C ASN A 574 -6.41 -29.68 -7.17
N LYS A 575 -7.26 -30.24 -8.05
CA LYS A 575 -8.72 -30.27 -7.88
C LYS A 575 -9.24 -31.23 -6.80
N ASP A 576 -8.39 -32.08 -6.26
CA ASP A 576 -8.73 -32.97 -5.14
C ASP A 576 -8.53 -32.29 -3.76
N LEU A 577 -7.87 -31.12 -3.73
CA LEU A 577 -7.64 -30.33 -2.51
C LEU A 577 -8.67 -29.22 -2.37
N CYS A 578 -8.82 -28.70 -1.15
CA CYS A 578 -9.82 -27.67 -0.83
C CYS A 578 -9.38 -26.25 -1.23
N TYR A 579 -8.10 -26.01 -1.49
CA TYR A 579 -7.55 -24.68 -1.79
C TYR A 579 -8.25 -23.98 -2.95
N HIS A 580 -8.63 -24.72 -4.00
CA HIS A 580 -9.33 -24.10 -5.14
C HIS A 580 -10.74 -23.61 -4.79
N TRP A 581 -11.42 -24.15 -3.75
CA TRP A 581 -12.70 -23.60 -3.28
C TRP A 581 -12.57 -22.16 -2.80
N LEU A 582 -11.47 -21.87 -2.09
CA LEU A 582 -11.17 -20.52 -1.60
C LEU A 582 -10.80 -19.59 -2.76
N GLY A 583 -9.95 -20.03 -3.69
CA GLY A 583 -9.57 -19.25 -4.88
C GLY A 583 -10.74 -18.99 -5.83
N ASP A 584 -11.64 -19.97 -6.02
CA ASP A 584 -12.85 -19.80 -6.83
C ASP A 584 -13.83 -18.83 -6.15
N PHE A 585 -13.96 -18.91 -4.82
CA PHE A 585 -14.76 -17.94 -4.04
C PHE A 585 -14.20 -16.52 -4.16
N ASP A 586 -12.89 -16.33 -3.99
CA ASP A 586 -12.24 -15.00 -4.10
C ASP A 586 -12.54 -14.35 -5.46
N ARG A 587 -12.43 -15.12 -6.54
CA ARG A 587 -12.73 -14.67 -7.90
C ARG A 587 -14.19 -14.23 -8.07
N GLU A 588 -15.14 -15.01 -7.59
CA GLU A 588 -16.56 -14.65 -7.67
C GLU A 588 -16.89 -13.45 -6.75
N MET A 589 -16.27 -13.34 -5.56
CA MET A 589 -16.38 -12.16 -4.69
C MET A 589 -15.94 -10.89 -5.41
N LEU A 590 -14.77 -10.90 -6.05
CA LEU A 590 -14.29 -9.73 -6.81
C LEU A 590 -15.17 -9.41 -8.01
N LYS A 591 -15.75 -10.41 -8.66
CA LYS A 591 -16.70 -10.23 -9.76
C LYS A 591 -17.99 -9.55 -9.30
N VAL A 592 -18.53 -9.96 -8.14
CA VAL A 592 -19.70 -9.33 -7.53
C VAL A 592 -19.42 -7.87 -7.20
N ILE A 593 -18.29 -7.55 -6.57
CA ILE A 593 -17.88 -6.18 -6.25
C ILE A 593 -17.79 -5.33 -7.53
N LYS A 594 -17.17 -5.83 -8.58
CA LYS A 594 -17.06 -5.14 -9.88
C LYS A 594 -18.40 -5.01 -10.62
N SER A 595 -19.43 -5.75 -10.26
CA SER A 595 -20.74 -5.66 -10.89
C SER A 595 -21.48 -4.35 -10.58
N VAL A 596 -21.05 -3.63 -9.54
CA VAL A 596 -21.60 -2.33 -9.14
C VAL A 596 -20.61 -1.23 -9.53
N ARG A 597 -21.05 -0.33 -10.41
CA ARG A 597 -20.23 0.80 -10.84
C ARG A 597 -19.89 1.72 -9.65
N ASN A 598 -18.62 2.10 -9.54
CA ASN A 598 -18.10 2.95 -8.45
C ASN A 598 -18.48 2.37 -7.08
N PHE A 599 -18.28 1.07 -6.92
CA PHE A 599 -18.63 0.35 -5.69
C PHE A 599 -18.03 1.00 -4.44
N GLN A 600 -16.75 1.38 -4.51
CA GLN A 600 -16.02 2.01 -3.40
C GLN A 600 -16.61 3.36 -2.95
N ASP A 601 -17.33 4.06 -3.82
CA ASP A 601 -17.94 5.36 -3.51
C ASP A 601 -19.41 5.22 -3.02
N LYS A 602 -19.98 4.02 -3.05
CA LYS A 602 -21.32 3.77 -2.51
C LYS A 602 -21.28 3.76 -0.98
N PRO A 603 -22.26 4.32 -0.29
CA PRO A 603 -22.31 4.25 1.17
C PRO A 603 -22.46 2.80 1.64
N VAL A 604 -21.79 2.45 2.72
CA VAL A 604 -22.02 1.22 3.47
C VAL A 604 -23.17 1.49 4.44
N THR A 605 -24.39 1.10 4.05
CA THR A 605 -25.60 1.38 4.82
C THR A 605 -25.94 0.16 5.67
N GLU A 606 -25.85 0.32 6.98
CA GLU A 606 -26.30 -0.70 7.91
C GLU A 606 -27.81 -0.91 7.79
N ILE A 607 -28.22 -2.16 7.70
CA ILE A 607 -29.63 -2.58 7.72
C ILE A 607 -29.97 -3.17 9.08
N TRP A 608 -29.12 -4.06 9.58
CA TRP A 608 -29.33 -4.77 10.82
C TRP A 608 -28.03 -5.35 11.38
N HIS A 609 -27.88 -5.33 12.68
CA HIS A 609 -26.97 -6.21 13.40
C HIS A 609 -27.62 -6.71 14.68
N ASP A 610 -27.27 -7.91 15.07
CA ASP A 610 -27.66 -8.51 16.35
C ASP A 610 -26.51 -9.39 16.86
N ASP A 611 -25.89 -8.97 17.96
CA ASP A 611 -24.75 -9.68 18.56
C ASP A 611 -25.20 -10.98 19.24
N GLY A 612 -26.45 -11.04 19.74
CA GLY A 612 -27.03 -12.23 20.33
C GLY A 612 -27.29 -13.33 19.29
N ASP A 613 -27.74 -12.97 18.11
CA ASP A 613 -27.91 -13.87 16.97
C ASP A 613 -26.64 -14.00 16.13
N GLN A 614 -25.67 -13.13 16.30
CA GLN A 614 -24.42 -13.01 15.50
C GLN A 614 -24.73 -12.77 14.02
N VAL A 615 -25.75 -11.98 13.72
CA VAL A 615 -26.22 -11.66 12.36
C VAL A 615 -25.89 -10.21 12.03
N LEU A 616 -25.30 -9.98 10.86
CA LEU A 616 -24.99 -8.66 10.29
C LEU A 616 -25.60 -8.55 8.90
N CYS A 617 -26.28 -7.43 8.62
CA CYS A 617 -26.77 -7.08 7.30
C CYS A 617 -26.46 -5.64 6.95
N PHE A 618 -25.87 -5.40 5.78
CA PHE A 618 -25.68 -4.06 5.24
C PHE A 618 -25.91 -4.02 3.71
N MET A 619 -26.20 -2.84 3.20
CA MET A 619 -26.36 -2.60 1.77
C MET A 619 -25.21 -1.78 1.19
N ARG A 620 -24.95 -2.05 -0.10
CA ARG A 620 -24.00 -1.32 -0.90
C ARG A 620 -24.48 -1.19 -2.36
N GLY A 621 -24.97 -0.01 -2.74
CA GLY A 621 -25.65 0.14 -4.04
C GLY A 621 -26.91 -0.75 -4.09
N ASP A 622 -26.97 -1.64 -5.06
CA ASP A 622 -28.04 -2.62 -5.24
C ASP A 622 -27.73 -4.00 -4.63
N LEU A 623 -26.60 -4.12 -3.90
CA LEU A 623 -26.22 -5.35 -3.22
C LEU A 623 -26.61 -5.31 -1.73
N VAL A 624 -27.13 -6.43 -1.24
CA VAL A 624 -27.44 -6.70 0.17
C VAL A 624 -26.49 -7.81 0.64
N PHE A 625 -25.67 -7.50 1.62
CA PHE A 625 -24.74 -8.44 2.25
C PHE A 625 -25.34 -8.92 3.58
N VAL A 626 -25.45 -10.22 3.75
CA VAL A 626 -26.00 -10.86 4.96
C VAL A 626 -25.00 -11.87 5.48
N PHE A 627 -24.66 -11.78 6.77
CA PHE A 627 -23.73 -12.67 7.45
C PHE A 627 -24.39 -13.30 8.67
N ASN A 628 -24.19 -14.60 8.87
CA ASN A 628 -24.50 -15.30 10.11
C ASN A 628 -23.20 -15.92 10.64
N PHE A 629 -22.59 -15.27 11.63
CA PHE A 629 -21.36 -15.75 12.28
C PHE A 629 -21.62 -16.83 13.35
N SER A 630 -22.88 -17.09 13.71
CA SER A 630 -23.20 -18.12 14.70
C SER A 630 -22.64 -19.48 14.30
N PRO A 631 -21.89 -20.15 15.18
CA PRO A 631 -21.30 -21.46 14.87
C PRO A 631 -22.33 -22.59 14.73
N THR A 632 -23.51 -22.44 15.34
CA THR A 632 -24.45 -23.55 15.49
C THR A 632 -25.90 -23.22 15.13
N ARG A 633 -26.27 -21.92 15.05
CA ARG A 633 -27.66 -21.52 14.80
C ARG A 633 -27.87 -21.11 13.35
N SER A 634 -28.75 -21.84 12.68
CA SER A 634 -29.34 -21.42 11.40
C SER A 634 -30.70 -20.80 11.65
N TYR A 635 -31.04 -19.77 10.90
CA TYR A 635 -32.29 -19.03 11.09
C TYR A 635 -33.17 -19.18 9.86
N THR A 636 -34.46 -19.50 10.11
CA THR A 636 -35.51 -19.51 9.10
C THR A 636 -36.29 -18.21 9.12
N ASP A 637 -36.68 -17.72 7.95
CA ASP A 637 -37.47 -16.49 7.81
C ASP A 637 -36.88 -15.25 8.52
N TYR A 638 -35.56 -15.14 8.60
CA TYR A 638 -34.90 -13.98 9.19
C TYR A 638 -35.13 -12.74 8.34
N GLY A 639 -35.75 -11.72 8.89
CA GLY A 639 -36.28 -10.58 8.14
C GLY A 639 -35.36 -9.37 8.16
N PHE A 640 -35.16 -8.76 6.98
CA PHE A 640 -34.38 -7.52 6.80
C PHE A 640 -35.23 -6.45 6.13
N LEU A 641 -35.19 -5.20 6.64
CA LEU A 641 -35.84 -4.05 6.02
C LEU A 641 -34.96 -3.49 4.92
N VAL A 642 -35.16 -3.94 3.69
CA VAL A 642 -34.48 -3.48 2.50
C VAL A 642 -35.46 -2.75 1.56
N PRO A 643 -35.01 -2.02 0.53
CA PRO A 643 -35.90 -1.43 -0.46
C PRO A 643 -36.79 -2.48 -1.12
N THR A 644 -38.12 -2.23 -1.16
CA THR A 644 -39.11 -3.12 -1.77
C THR A 644 -38.71 -3.59 -3.17
N GLY A 645 -38.83 -4.90 -3.44
CA GLY A 645 -38.54 -5.48 -4.73
C GLY A 645 -38.19 -6.98 -4.68
N SER A 646 -37.60 -7.45 -5.77
CA SER A 646 -37.09 -8.81 -5.90
C SER A 646 -35.55 -8.81 -5.86
N TYR A 647 -34.99 -9.88 -5.34
CA TYR A 647 -33.56 -10.04 -5.09
C TYR A 647 -33.10 -11.44 -5.48
N ASP A 648 -32.07 -11.53 -6.29
CA ASP A 648 -31.43 -12.79 -6.65
C ASP A 648 -30.12 -12.96 -5.88
N VAL A 649 -29.83 -14.19 -5.47
CA VAL A 649 -28.54 -14.55 -4.86
C VAL A 649 -27.46 -14.48 -5.92
N VAL A 650 -26.42 -13.68 -5.67
CA VAL A 650 -25.27 -13.51 -6.58
C VAL A 650 -23.98 -14.09 -6.00
N LEU A 651 -23.93 -14.36 -4.71
CA LEU A 651 -22.81 -15.06 -4.05
C LEU A 651 -23.30 -15.69 -2.75
N ASN A 652 -22.93 -16.95 -2.51
CA ASN A 652 -23.23 -17.68 -1.29
C ASN A 652 -21.99 -18.43 -0.80
N THR A 653 -21.51 -18.14 0.40
CA THR A 653 -20.35 -18.81 0.98
C THR A 653 -20.62 -20.28 1.29
N ASP A 654 -21.90 -20.67 1.47
CA ASP A 654 -22.33 -22.04 1.74
C ASP A 654 -22.58 -22.86 0.45
N SER A 655 -22.37 -22.28 -0.74
CA SER A 655 -22.46 -23.03 -1.99
C SER A 655 -21.45 -24.19 -2.02
N LYS A 656 -21.87 -25.32 -2.56
CA LYS A 656 -21.02 -26.51 -2.76
C LYS A 656 -19.83 -26.23 -3.66
N ASP A 657 -19.94 -25.28 -4.58
CA ASP A 657 -18.85 -24.85 -5.46
C ASP A 657 -17.67 -24.27 -4.68
N PHE A 658 -17.94 -23.75 -3.49
CA PHE A 658 -16.94 -23.16 -2.58
C PHE A 658 -16.71 -24.00 -1.32
N GLY A 659 -17.06 -25.30 -1.36
CA GLY A 659 -16.86 -26.22 -0.25
C GLY A 659 -17.84 -26.02 0.91
N GLY A 660 -18.97 -25.37 0.68
CA GLY A 660 -20.07 -25.27 1.63
C GLY A 660 -21.00 -26.48 1.59
N ASN A 661 -22.01 -26.47 2.46
CA ASN A 661 -22.97 -27.57 2.60
C ASN A 661 -24.13 -27.48 1.59
N GLY A 662 -24.38 -26.29 1.05
CA GLY A 662 -25.50 -26.04 0.13
C GLY A 662 -26.86 -26.15 0.81
N PHE A 663 -26.98 -25.64 2.05
CA PHE A 663 -28.24 -25.68 2.81
C PHE A 663 -29.27 -24.67 2.31
N ALA A 664 -28.83 -23.55 1.70
CA ALA A 664 -29.70 -22.59 1.05
C ALA A 664 -29.72 -22.80 -0.46
N ASP A 665 -30.89 -22.60 -1.09
CA ASP A 665 -31.07 -22.70 -2.54
C ASP A 665 -30.79 -21.34 -3.19
N ASP A 666 -29.70 -21.24 -3.93
CA ASP A 666 -29.23 -20.03 -4.60
C ASP A 666 -30.07 -19.68 -5.84
N SER A 667 -30.92 -20.60 -6.33
CA SER A 667 -31.76 -20.38 -7.54
C SER A 667 -33.06 -19.64 -7.24
N VAL A 668 -33.38 -19.40 -5.96
CA VAL A 668 -34.62 -18.76 -5.54
C VAL A 668 -34.52 -17.23 -5.65
N THR A 669 -35.46 -16.62 -6.37
CA THR A 669 -35.67 -15.17 -6.30
C THR A 669 -36.47 -14.80 -5.04
N HIS A 670 -35.87 -14.02 -4.18
CA HIS A 670 -36.50 -13.54 -2.95
C HIS A 670 -37.26 -12.25 -3.21
N ILE A 671 -38.50 -12.17 -2.72
CA ILE A 671 -39.39 -11.01 -2.91
C ILE A 671 -39.73 -10.45 -1.52
N THR A 672 -39.63 -9.13 -1.36
CA THR A 672 -40.06 -8.47 -0.14
C THR A 672 -41.57 -8.64 0.07
N ASN A 673 -41.99 -9.00 1.28
CA ASN A 673 -43.38 -9.24 1.63
C ASN A 673 -43.75 -8.62 2.96
N TYR A 674 -45.06 -8.32 3.12
CA TYR A 674 -45.61 -7.95 4.43
C TYR A 674 -45.52 -9.13 5.40
N ASP A 675 -45.08 -8.86 6.62
CA ASP A 675 -45.16 -9.84 7.66
C ASP A 675 -46.60 -9.90 8.20
N PRO A 676 -47.28 -11.08 8.21
CA PRO A 676 -48.64 -11.21 8.71
C PRO A 676 -48.80 -10.79 10.17
N LEU A 677 -47.74 -10.87 10.97
CA LEU A 677 -47.74 -10.47 12.38
C LEU A 677 -47.62 -8.95 12.60
N TYR A 678 -47.10 -8.23 11.57
CA TYR A 678 -46.83 -6.79 11.64
C TYR A 678 -47.55 -5.96 10.56
N VAL A 679 -48.69 -6.46 10.06
CA VAL A 679 -49.49 -5.83 8.97
C VAL A 679 -49.80 -4.35 9.24
N LYS A 680 -49.89 -3.92 10.52
CA LYS A 680 -50.14 -2.52 10.87
C LYS A 680 -49.01 -1.56 10.44
N ASP A 681 -47.77 -2.02 10.31
CA ASP A 681 -46.64 -1.15 10.01
C ASP A 681 -46.47 -0.91 8.52
N LYS A 682 -47.17 -1.60 7.64
CA LYS A 682 -47.07 -1.52 6.17
C LYS A 682 -45.64 -1.62 5.66
N LYS A 683 -44.80 -2.37 6.38
CA LYS A 683 -43.39 -2.63 6.02
C LYS A 683 -43.26 -3.96 5.35
N GLU A 684 -42.52 -3.99 4.24
CA GLU A 684 -42.17 -5.21 3.56
C GLU A 684 -40.76 -5.66 4.02
N TRP A 685 -40.63 -6.95 4.26
CA TRP A 685 -39.39 -7.57 4.74
C TRP A 685 -38.86 -8.54 3.69
N LEU A 686 -37.55 -8.50 3.47
CA LEU A 686 -36.82 -9.55 2.79
C LEU A 686 -36.54 -10.66 3.82
N LYS A 687 -37.15 -11.81 3.67
CA LYS A 687 -37.00 -12.95 4.58
C LYS A 687 -36.13 -14.03 3.94
N LEU A 688 -35.12 -14.48 4.69
CA LEU A 688 -34.12 -15.41 4.22
C LEU A 688 -33.95 -16.58 5.19
N TYR A 689 -33.60 -17.74 4.65
CA TYR A 689 -32.94 -18.77 5.41
C TYR A 689 -31.43 -18.49 5.40
N ILE A 690 -30.83 -18.33 6.58
CA ILE A 690 -29.41 -18.02 6.74
C ILE A 690 -28.73 -19.12 7.56
N PRO A 691 -28.01 -20.06 6.92
CA PRO A 691 -27.30 -21.13 7.60
C PRO A 691 -26.24 -20.63 8.57
N ALA A 692 -25.91 -21.41 9.59
CA ALA A 692 -24.81 -21.16 10.50
C ALA A 692 -23.47 -21.02 9.74
N ARG A 693 -22.59 -20.12 10.17
CA ARG A 693 -21.30 -19.83 9.54
C ARG A 693 -21.40 -19.61 8.02
N SER A 694 -22.34 -18.80 7.62
CA SER A 694 -22.51 -18.48 6.20
C SER A 694 -22.74 -17.00 5.94
N ALA A 695 -22.50 -16.60 4.70
CA ALA A 695 -22.86 -15.29 4.22
C ALA A 695 -23.45 -15.40 2.82
N VAL A 696 -24.41 -14.53 2.51
CA VAL A 696 -25.03 -14.43 1.19
C VAL A 696 -25.03 -12.98 0.72
N VAL A 697 -24.77 -12.78 -0.56
CA VAL A 697 -24.94 -11.50 -1.23
C VAL A 697 -26.08 -11.60 -2.22
N LEU A 698 -27.06 -10.71 -2.06
CA LEU A 698 -28.19 -10.62 -2.97
C LEU A 698 -28.10 -9.33 -3.77
N LYS A 699 -28.57 -9.38 -5.01
CA LYS A 699 -28.68 -8.20 -5.88
C LYS A 699 -30.14 -7.90 -6.16
N LYS A 700 -30.51 -6.62 -6.01
CA LYS A 700 -31.83 -6.14 -6.38
C LYS A 700 -32.01 -6.16 -7.89
N ASN A 701 -33.14 -6.71 -8.38
CA ASN A 701 -33.53 -6.76 -9.78
C ASN A 701 -34.10 -5.41 -10.26
#